data_dfc50521d391e89355dfc8ac9f01cce5
#
_entry.id   dfc50521d391e89355dfc8ac9f01cce5
#
_cell.length_a   1.000
_cell.length_b   1.000
_cell.length_c   1.000
_cell.angle_alpha   90.00
_cell.angle_beta   90.00
_cell.angle_gamma   90.00
#
_symmetry.space_group_name_H-M   'P 1'
#
loop_
_entity.id
_entity.type
_entity.pdbx_description
1 polymer ?
#
loop_
_entity_poly.entity_id
_entity_poly.type
_entity_poly.pdbx_seq_one_letter_code
_entity_poly.pdbx_strand_id
1 'polypeptide(L)'
;MASVTPMMQQYLDTKAEYKDCILFFRLGDFYEMFFDDARTASRELELTLTGKDCGLSERAPMCGVPYHAVDTYVEKLIERGYKVAICEQMEDPALAKGLVKRAVTRIITPGTVIEPAMLDEKANNFLLSICFVADRAGLAFADVSTGEFYVHEITQPETTLSDEVARISPMEIICNDQVKLRACLQREMQNASEQPSAWFQLANATEALCCHFALNDLSPLGLSDEYKAGASAAGALMRYLSETQKNALEHMTSLRIYQGSETMLLDRNTRRNLELTESIRGRSRKGSLLWLLDKTSTAMGGRLLRSWIEQPLVDEAKINRRLDAVGEFAQEHVLTMTLAEELQGVYDIERLLSKVAYKSMNARDCLSLCASLQKVPKTRELLREAKSQAVEEIRDSLDTLPELTDLLTRAIHPDAPILITEGGIIRDGYSQMLDEYRAASTSGKQWILELEQKEREETGIRNLRIQYNRVFGYYIEVSKSYYEMVPARYTRKQTLANCERYMTPELKEIEQKIVGAQEQSTRLELQLFTEVREKIAEQIARIQKTAMALKSLDALLSLAKSAIEYHYVRPEMTQDGTLDIVEGRHPVVEQTMSEGGFVPNDTHMNADDCRMCIITGPNMAGKSTYMRQVALIALMAHIGSFVPAKEAKIPVTDRIFTRVGASDDLASGQSTFMVEMSETAYILRNATAKSLVILDEIGRGTSTFDGLAIAWAVVEYLCDKQKSGAKTLFATHYHELSELEGHIDGVQNYCISVKEHGEDVIFLRKIIRGGADKSFGIHVARLAGVPHPVLVRAHEIQARLEVSDINQHGIGQNILGDAEKRKDEQVNLFDYRKTEIINELQTLDVMALTPMDAINKLFLLREKARKL
;
A
#
# COMPACT_ATOMS: atom_id res chain seq x y z
N MET A 1 37.99 -37.14 -14.33
CA MET A 1 37.09 -36.16 -13.71
C MET A 1 35.70 -36.35 -14.32
N ALA A 2 34.70 -36.67 -13.55
CA ALA A 2 33.34 -36.75 -14.06
C ALA A 2 32.94 -35.38 -14.64
N SER A 3 32.68 -35.30 -15.93
CA SER A 3 32.26 -34.03 -16.55
C SER A 3 30.78 -33.85 -16.37
N VAL A 4 30.39 -32.71 -15.81
CA VAL A 4 28.99 -32.30 -15.69
C VAL A 4 28.33 -32.27 -17.06
N THR A 5 27.07 -32.68 -17.16
CA THR A 5 26.36 -32.66 -18.45
C THR A 5 26.26 -31.24 -19.00
N PRO A 6 26.28 -31.00 -20.32
CA PRO A 6 26.24 -29.64 -20.90
C PRO A 6 25.05 -28.80 -20.43
N MET A 7 23.89 -29.41 -20.22
CA MET A 7 22.71 -28.73 -19.69
C MET A 7 22.92 -28.28 -18.24
N MET A 8 23.52 -29.13 -17.40
CA MET A 8 23.78 -28.80 -16.02
C MET A 8 24.89 -27.73 -15.89
N GLN A 9 25.86 -27.73 -16.80
CA GLN A 9 26.87 -26.68 -16.88
C GLN A 9 26.22 -25.33 -17.18
N GLN A 10 25.29 -25.28 -18.15
CA GLN A 10 24.52 -24.06 -18.47
C GLN A 10 23.72 -23.56 -17.24
N TYR A 11 23.13 -24.50 -16.47
CA TYR A 11 22.44 -24.14 -15.22
C TYR A 11 23.39 -23.50 -14.19
N LEU A 12 24.55 -24.14 -13.96
CA LEU A 12 25.54 -23.67 -12.99
C LEU A 12 26.14 -22.33 -13.41
N ASP A 13 26.41 -22.12 -14.68
CA ASP A 13 26.91 -20.84 -15.20
C ASP A 13 25.88 -19.74 -15.00
N THR A 14 24.62 -20.01 -15.36
CA THR A 14 23.52 -19.05 -15.09
C THR A 14 23.34 -18.77 -13.60
N LYS A 15 23.36 -19.82 -12.75
CA LYS A 15 23.21 -19.64 -11.29
C LYS A 15 24.37 -18.85 -10.67
N ALA A 16 25.56 -18.93 -11.23
CA ALA A 16 26.71 -18.16 -10.75
C ALA A 16 26.54 -16.65 -10.94
N GLU A 17 25.77 -16.22 -11.95
CA GLU A 17 25.41 -14.81 -12.18
C GLU A 17 24.27 -14.35 -11.25
N TYR A 18 23.33 -15.25 -10.87
CA TYR A 18 22.12 -14.96 -10.08
C TYR A 18 22.10 -15.73 -8.75
N LYS A 19 23.15 -15.56 -7.93
CA LYS A 19 23.36 -16.33 -6.69
C LYS A 19 22.29 -16.10 -5.64
N ASP A 20 21.76 -14.89 -5.56
CA ASP A 20 20.74 -14.44 -4.58
C ASP A 20 19.32 -14.75 -5.00
N CYS A 21 19.09 -15.31 -6.21
CA CYS A 21 17.77 -15.65 -6.72
C CYS A 21 17.56 -17.16 -6.77
N ILE A 22 16.35 -17.64 -6.52
CA ILE A 22 15.96 -19.02 -6.85
C ILE A 22 15.80 -19.09 -8.36
N LEU A 23 16.60 -19.95 -9.03
CA LEU A 23 16.62 -20.03 -10.48
C LEU A 23 15.57 -21.04 -11.00
N PHE A 24 14.53 -20.52 -11.67
CA PHE A 24 13.53 -21.31 -12.39
C PHE A 24 14.01 -21.56 -13.81
N PHE A 25 14.56 -22.74 -14.06
CA PHE A 25 15.24 -23.08 -15.29
C PHE A 25 14.33 -23.88 -16.21
N ARG A 26 13.95 -23.34 -17.37
CA ARG A 26 13.01 -23.96 -18.30
C ARG A 26 13.56 -25.20 -18.95
N LEU A 27 12.88 -26.34 -18.78
CA LEU A 27 13.18 -27.62 -19.39
C LEU A 27 11.86 -28.24 -19.90
N GLY A 28 11.61 -28.09 -21.21
CA GLY A 28 10.35 -28.49 -21.81
C GLY A 28 9.15 -27.80 -21.17
N ASP A 29 8.22 -28.57 -20.63
CA ASP A 29 6.97 -28.07 -20.01
C ASP A 29 7.12 -27.76 -18.52
N PHE A 30 8.36 -27.81 -17.98
CA PHE A 30 8.59 -27.52 -16.56
C PHE A 30 9.65 -26.44 -16.38
N TYR A 31 9.53 -25.70 -15.24
CA TYR A 31 10.66 -25.03 -14.63
C TYR A 31 11.26 -25.94 -13.58
N GLU A 32 12.50 -26.31 -13.75
CA GLU A 32 13.24 -27.15 -12.82
C GLU A 32 14.25 -26.33 -12.02
N MET A 33 14.35 -26.61 -10.75
CA MET A 33 15.30 -26.03 -9.80
C MET A 33 16.25 -27.15 -9.35
N PHE A 34 17.53 -26.82 -9.13
CA PHE A 34 18.56 -27.80 -8.75
C PHE A 34 19.31 -27.35 -7.51
N PHE A 35 19.99 -28.31 -6.87
CA PHE A 35 20.86 -28.12 -5.70
C PHE A 35 20.16 -27.40 -4.54
N ASP A 36 20.73 -26.30 -4.03
CA ASP A 36 20.20 -25.55 -2.91
C ASP A 36 18.89 -24.84 -3.23
N ASP A 37 18.72 -24.39 -4.48
CA ASP A 37 17.44 -23.83 -4.95
C ASP A 37 16.32 -24.88 -4.88
N ALA A 38 16.61 -26.12 -5.26
CA ALA A 38 15.63 -27.21 -5.17
C ALA A 38 15.28 -27.55 -3.72
N ARG A 39 16.25 -27.54 -2.81
CA ARG A 39 15.99 -27.78 -1.38
C ARG A 39 15.13 -26.68 -0.77
N THR A 40 15.46 -25.43 -1.08
CA THR A 40 14.71 -24.26 -0.61
C THR A 40 13.30 -24.28 -1.19
N ALA A 41 13.16 -24.38 -2.51
CA ALA A 41 11.85 -24.38 -3.17
C ALA A 41 10.98 -25.59 -2.75
N SER A 42 11.57 -26.78 -2.58
CA SER A 42 10.85 -27.97 -2.10
C SER A 42 10.26 -27.74 -0.70
N ARG A 43 11.01 -27.10 0.21
CA ARG A 43 10.57 -26.78 1.56
C ARG A 43 9.48 -25.70 1.57
N GLU A 44 9.74 -24.61 0.86
CA GLU A 44 8.87 -23.44 0.87
C GLU A 44 7.55 -23.67 0.09
N LEU A 45 7.59 -24.47 -0.96
CA LEU A 45 6.45 -24.73 -1.85
C LEU A 45 5.80 -26.09 -1.62
N GLU A 46 6.33 -26.87 -0.65
CA GLU A 46 5.85 -28.25 -0.35
C GLU A 46 5.92 -29.17 -1.58
N LEU A 47 6.99 -29.00 -2.42
CA LEU A 47 7.21 -29.80 -3.61
C LEU A 47 8.02 -31.05 -3.27
N THR A 48 7.76 -32.15 -4.00
CA THR A 48 8.55 -33.37 -3.89
C THR A 48 9.97 -33.14 -4.35
N LEU A 49 10.96 -33.34 -3.47
CA LEU A 49 12.37 -33.32 -3.82
C LEU A 49 12.76 -34.65 -4.48
N THR A 50 13.25 -34.57 -5.68
CA THR A 50 13.74 -35.72 -6.47
C THR A 50 15.23 -35.59 -6.79
N GLY A 51 15.80 -36.44 -7.62
CA GLY A 51 17.18 -36.33 -8.08
C GLY A 51 17.32 -36.53 -9.55
N LYS A 52 18.12 -35.69 -10.24
CA LYS A 52 18.45 -35.78 -11.66
C LYS A 52 19.91 -36.19 -11.86
N ASP A 53 20.16 -37.08 -12.79
CA ASP A 53 21.52 -37.45 -13.19
C ASP A 53 22.15 -36.26 -13.93
N CYS A 54 23.29 -35.80 -13.46
CA CYS A 54 24.01 -34.64 -14.00
C CYS A 54 25.46 -34.94 -14.37
N GLY A 55 25.88 -36.24 -14.38
CA GLY A 55 27.25 -36.64 -14.62
C GLY A 55 28.18 -36.54 -13.42
N LEU A 56 27.65 -36.18 -12.23
CA LEU A 56 28.37 -36.24 -10.96
C LEU A 56 28.21 -37.62 -10.29
N SER A 57 29.02 -37.89 -9.27
CA SER A 57 28.92 -39.14 -8.48
C SER A 57 27.58 -39.29 -7.75
N GLU A 58 26.92 -38.19 -7.41
CA GLU A 58 25.62 -38.15 -6.80
C GLU A 58 24.61 -37.43 -7.70
N ARG A 59 23.34 -37.84 -7.64
CA ARG A 59 22.26 -37.18 -8.36
C ARG A 59 22.04 -35.77 -7.79
N ALA A 60 21.92 -34.76 -8.66
CA ALA A 60 21.60 -33.41 -8.22
C ALA A 60 20.17 -33.35 -7.62
N PRO A 61 19.99 -32.87 -6.39
CA PRO A 61 18.66 -32.59 -5.88
C PRO A 61 17.87 -31.71 -6.85
N MET A 62 16.63 -32.07 -7.14
CA MET A 62 15.80 -31.40 -8.12
C MET A 62 14.34 -31.36 -7.64
N CYS A 63 13.68 -30.24 -7.85
CA CYS A 63 12.23 -30.14 -7.87
C CYS A 63 11.79 -29.32 -9.08
N GLY A 64 10.52 -29.37 -9.46
CA GLY A 64 10.05 -28.65 -10.63
C GLY A 64 8.56 -28.36 -10.55
N VAL A 65 8.15 -27.33 -11.29
CA VAL A 65 6.75 -26.90 -11.41
C VAL A 65 6.36 -26.81 -12.89
N PRO A 66 5.10 -27.12 -13.25
CA PRO A 66 4.63 -26.92 -14.61
C PRO A 66 4.70 -25.45 -15.02
N TYR A 67 5.16 -25.16 -16.24
CA TYR A 67 5.37 -23.77 -16.68
C TYR A 67 4.08 -22.93 -16.68
N HIS A 68 2.94 -23.54 -16.99
CA HIS A 68 1.66 -22.87 -17.02
C HIS A 68 1.08 -22.52 -15.64
N ALA A 69 1.65 -23.08 -14.57
CA ALA A 69 1.24 -22.83 -13.19
C ALA A 69 2.32 -22.08 -12.39
N VAL A 70 3.36 -21.59 -13.05
CA VAL A 70 4.54 -20.97 -12.40
C VAL A 70 4.18 -19.80 -11.50
N ASP A 71 3.23 -18.96 -11.91
CA ASP A 71 2.85 -17.72 -11.20
C ASP A 71 2.41 -17.99 -9.75
N THR A 72 1.61 -19.03 -9.51
CA THR A 72 1.16 -19.42 -8.16
C THR A 72 2.31 -19.85 -7.23
N TYR A 73 3.36 -20.45 -7.80
CA TYR A 73 4.53 -20.86 -7.03
C TYR A 73 5.49 -19.71 -6.79
N VAL A 74 5.66 -18.83 -7.77
CA VAL A 74 6.45 -17.60 -7.65
C VAL A 74 5.84 -16.69 -6.60
N GLU A 75 4.51 -16.48 -6.61
CA GLU A 75 3.77 -15.71 -5.61
C GLU A 75 4.15 -16.11 -4.17
N LYS A 76 4.07 -17.41 -3.84
CA LYS A 76 4.42 -17.94 -2.52
C LYS A 76 5.88 -17.68 -2.11
N LEU A 77 6.81 -17.68 -3.06
CA LEU A 77 8.21 -17.36 -2.79
C LEU A 77 8.43 -15.87 -2.58
N ILE A 78 7.79 -15.04 -3.39
CA ILE A 78 7.85 -13.57 -3.28
C ILE A 78 7.24 -13.09 -1.96
N GLU A 79 6.09 -13.61 -1.54
CA GLU A 79 5.47 -13.32 -0.24
C GLU A 79 6.40 -13.64 0.94
N ARG A 80 7.28 -14.63 0.79
CA ARG A 80 8.28 -15.00 1.78
C ARG A 80 9.61 -14.25 1.63
N GLY A 81 9.68 -13.27 0.73
CA GLY A 81 10.83 -12.39 0.52
C GLY A 81 11.94 -12.98 -0.35
N TYR A 82 11.71 -14.11 -1.05
CA TYR A 82 12.68 -14.67 -1.99
C TYR A 82 12.64 -13.92 -3.32
N LYS A 83 13.80 -13.87 -4.01
CA LYS A 83 13.91 -13.39 -5.40
C LYS A 83 13.91 -14.60 -6.34
N VAL A 84 13.23 -14.49 -7.47
CA VAL A 84 13.10 -15.57 -8.45
C VAL A 84 13.62 -15.10 -9.81
N ALA A 85 14.58 -15.84 -10.37
CA ALA A 85 15.09 -15.62 -11.74
C ALA A 85 14.42 -16.59 -12.71
N ILE A 86 13.69 -16.05 -13.71
CA ILE A 86 13.03 -16.84 -14.74
C ILE A 86 13.98 -17.00 -15.93
N CYS A 87 14.40 -18.23 -16.20
CA CYS A 87 15.29 -18.59 -17.29
C CYS A 87 14.52 -19.34 -18.38
N GLU A 88 14.37 -18.70 -19.55
CA GLU A 88 13.60 -19.18 -20.70
C GLU A 88 14.48 -19.76 -21.79
N GLN A 89 13.88 -20.61 -22.64
CA GLN A 89 14.46 -21.09 -23.87
C GLN A 89 14.39 -20.00 -24.95
N MET A 90 15.55 -19.60 -25.48
CA MET A 90 15.65 -18.47 -26.42
C MET A 90 15.48 -18.90 -27.90
N GLU A 91 15.41 -20.21 -28.16
CA GLU A 91 15.22 -20.78 -29.47
C GLU A 91 14.27 -21.98 -29.40
N ASP A 92 13.63 -22.30 -30.53
CA ASP A 92 12.74 -23.45 -30.63
C ASP A 92 13.55 -24.74 -30.48
N PRO A 93 13.24 -25.61 -29.51
CA PRO A 93 13.91 -26.89 -29.32
C PRO A 93 13.90 -27.78 -30.57
N ALA A 94 12.87 -27.66 -31.42
CA ALA A 94 12.74 -28.44 -32.66
C ALA A 94 13.72 -28.00 -33.76
N LEU A 95 14.20 -26.75 -33.69
CA LEU A 95 15.14 -26.17 -34.67
C LEU A 95 16.57 -26.12 -34.17
N ALA A 96 16.82 -26.34 -32.89
CA ALA A 96 18.11 -26.22 -32.24
C ALA A 96 19.07 -27.33 -32.72
N LYS A 97 20.23 -26.92 -33.26
CA LYS A 97 21.33 -27.84 -33.62
C LYS A 97 22.24 -28.08 -32.41
N GLY A 98 21.73 -28.77 -31.38
CA GLY A 98 22.47 -29.05 -30.13
C GLY A 98 21.76 -28.69 -28.86
N LEU A 99 22.50 -28.11 -27.86
CA LEU A 99 21.91 -27.65 -26.60
C LEU A 99 21.12 -26.36 -26.83
N VAL A 100 19.83 -26.35 -26.49
CA VAL A 100 18.97 -25.18 -26.56
C VAL A 100 19.54 -24.04 -25.69
N LYS A 101 19.72 -22.89 -26.31
CA LYS A 101 20.21 -21.69 -25.60
C LYS A 101 19.12 -21.16 -24.65
N ARG A 102 19.54 -20.85 -23.41
CA ARG A 102 18.67 -20.30 -22.38
C ARG A 102 19.26 -19.00 -21.82
N ALA A 103 18.41 -18.11 -21.42
CA ALA A 103 18.81 -16.86 -20.76
C ALA A 103 17.78 -16.47 -19.70
N VAL A 104 18.23 -15.75 -18.68
CA VAL A 104 17.32 -15.11 -17.72
C VAL A 104 16.64 -13.95 -18.42
N THR A 105 15.34 -14.07 -18.57
CA THR A 105 14.49 -13.03 -19.20
C THR A 105 14.00 -12.02 -18.20
N ARG A 106 13.89 -12.40 -16.92
CA ARG A 106 13.36 -11.53 -15.87
C ARG A 106 13.76 -12.03 -14.48
N ILE A 107 13.95 -11.07 -13.55
CA ILE A 107 14.06 -11.35 -12.12
C ILE A 107 12.83 -10.76 -11.44
N ILE A 108 12.10 -11.59 -10.71
CA ILE A 108 10.91 -11.20 -9.95
C ILE A 108 11.34 -11.02 -8.49
N THR A 109 11.08 -9.85 -7.94
CA THR A 109 11.32 -9.48 -6.54
C THR A 109 10.03 -8.90 -5.95
N PRO A 110 9.88 -8.75 -4.62
CA PRO A 110 8.68 -8.18 -4.03
C PRO A 110 8.24 -6.83 -4.62
N GLY A 111 9.21 -5.96 -4.99
CA GLY A 111 8.97 -4.64 -5.57
C GLY A 111 8.82 -4.61 -7.09
N THR A 112 9.05 -5.75 -7.79
CA THR A 112 9.03 -5.79 -9.26
C THR A 112 7.99 -6.73 -9.84
N VAL A 113 7.00 -7.13 -9.05
CA VAL A 113 5.85 -7.93 -9.48
C VAL A 113 4.97 -7.11 -10.45
N ILE A 114 4.54 -7.74 -11.54
CA ILE A 114 3.61 -7.15 -12.54
C ILE A 114 2.38 -8.03 -12.80
N GLU A 115 2.40 -9.28 -12.36
CA GLU A 115 1.30 -10.22 -12.53
C GLU A 115 0.09 -9.79 -11.68
N PRO A 116 -1.10 -9.57 -12.30
CA PRO A 116 -2.26 -9.10 -11.56
C PRO A 116 -2.71 -10.02 -10.43
N ALA A 117 -2.49 -11.33 -10.57
CA ALA A 117 -2.84 -12.32 -9.55
C ALA A 117 -2.05 -12.15 -8.23
N MET A 118 -0.83 -11.58 -8.31
CA MET A 118 0.08 -11.36 -7.17
C MET A 118 -0.02 -9.96 -6.60
N LEU A 119 -0.88 -9.08 -7.15
CA LEU A 119 -0.99 -7.67 -6.78
C LEU A 119 -2.36 -7.39 -6.18
N ASP A 120 -2.41 -6.58 -5.12
CA ASP A 120 -3.66 -5.96 -4.70
C ASP A 120 -4.15 -5.00 -5.81
N GLU A 121 -5.41 -5.16 -6.23
CA GLU A 121 -5.99 -4.34 -7.29
C GLU A 121 -6.02 -2.84 -6.94
N LYS A 122 -6.29 -2.53 -5.67
CA LYS A 122 -6.48 -1.16 -5.16
C LYS A 122 -5.32 -0.65 -4.30
N ALA A 123 -4.13 -1.26 -4.42
CA ALA A 123 -2.89 -0.80 -3.81
C ALA A 123 -1.75 -0.76 -4.81
N ASN A 124 -0.82 0.17 -4.61
CA ASN A 124 0.43 0.24 -5.37
C ASN A 124 1.46 -0.75 -4.82
N ASN A 125 2.35 -1.22 -5.69
CA ASN A 125 3.47 -2.11 -5.36
C ASN A 125 4.79 -1.35 -5.46
N PHE A 126 5.07 -0.46 -4.49
CA PHE A 126 6.24 0.39 -4.57
C PHE A 126 7.55 -0.33 -4.25
N LEU A 127 8.53 -0.11 -5.12
CA LEU A 127 9.95 -0.33 -4.88
C LEU A 127 10.59 1.01 -4.51
N LEU A 128 11.30 1.09 -3.38
CA LEU A 128 11.93 2.31 -2.88
C LEU A 128 13.45 2.21 -2.98
N SER A 129 14.06 3.23 -3.55
CA SER A 129 15.51 3.45 -3.55
C SER A 129 15.87 4.59 -2.59
N ILE A 130 16.86 4.37 -1.73
CA ILE A 130 17.34 5.37 -0.76
C ILE A 130 18.84 5.62 -0.98
N CYS A 131 19.19 6.87 -1.22
CA CYS A 131 20.58 7.32 -1.36
C CYS A 131 20.94 8.26 -0.20
N PHE A 132 21.79 7.84 0.69
CA PHE A 132 22.33 8.70 1.76
C PHE A 132 23.52 9.50 1.26
N VAL A 133 23.44 10.83 1.36
CA VAL A 133 24.51 11.78 1.00
C VAL A 133 24.66 12.78 2.13
N ALA A 134 25.73 12.69 2.89
CA ALA A 134 26.01 13.53 4.07
C ALA A 134 24.83 13.52 5.08
N ASP A 135 24.19 14.67 5.31
CA ASP A 135 23.05 14.90 6.20
C ASP A 135 21.68 14.80 5.50
N ARG A 136 21.67 14.39 4.23
CA ARG A 136 20.45 14.27 3.41
C ARG A 136 20.24 12.83 2.97
N ALA A 137 19.01 12.51 2.61
CA ALA A 137 18.69 11.30 1.88
C ALA A 137 17.78 11.61 0.69
N GLY A 138 18.16 11.09 -0.47
CA GLY A 138 17.31 11.03 -1.65
C GLY A 138 16.47 9.77 -1.61
N LEU A 139 15.19 9.92 -1.90
CA LEU A 139 14.24 8.84 -2.04
C LEU A 139 13.71 8.83 -3.47
N ALA A 140 13.69 7.64 -4.07
CA ALA A 140 13.01 7.44 -5.34
C ALA A 140 12.16 6.19 -5.24
N PHE A 141 10.89 6.25 -5.61
CA PHE A 141 10.00 5.11 -5.54
C PHE A 141 9.16 4.97 -6.81
N ALA A 142 8.99 3.72 -7.22
CA ALA A 142 8.25 3.41 -8.43
C ALA A 142 7.37 2.17 -8.25
N ASP A 143 6.23 2.17 -8.93
CA ASP A 143 5.39 1.01 -9.14
C ASP A 143 5.52 0.55 -10.59
N VAL A 144 6.23 -0.55 -10.78
CA VAL A 144 6.53 -1.09 -12.11
C VAL A 144 5.25 -1.59 -12.80
N SER A 145 4.23 -1.97 -12.03
CA SER A 145 2.96 -2.45 -12.59
C SER A 145 2.10 -1.33 -13.17
N THR A 146 2.26 -0.08 -12.71
CA THR A 146 1.49 1.09 -13.16
C THR A 146 2.32 2.09 -13.96
N GLY A 147 3.65 2.05 -13.84
CA GLY A 147 4.57 3.01 -14.44
C GLY A 147 4.71 4.32 -13.65
N GLU A 148 4.19 4.39 -12.44
CA GLU A 148 4.36 5.55 -11.55
C GLU A 148 5.79 5.62 -11.04
N PHE A 149 6.41 6.82 -11.11
CA PHE A 149 7.78 7.05 -10.65
C PHE A 149 7.91 8.43 -9.99
N TYR A 150 8.38 8.43 -8.74
CA TYR A 150 8.48 9.61 -7.89
C TYR A 150 9.88 9.76 -7.33
N VAL A 151 10.27 11.03 -7.10
CA VAL A 151 11.51 11.42 -6.42
C VAL A 151 11.20 12.39 -5.30
N HIS A 152 11.90 12.23 -4.19
CA HIS A 152 11.85 13.13 -3.05
C HIS A 152 13.24 13.28 -2.42
N GLU A 153 13.51 14.41 -1.79
CA GLU A 153 14.73 14.62 -1.01
C GLU A 153 14.38 15.11 0.38
N ILE A 154 14.94 14.46 1.40
CA ILE A 154 14.72 14.79 2.81
C ILE A 154 16.02 15.25 3.47
N THR A 155 15.87 16.24 4.32
CA THR A 155 16.92 16.66 5.26
C THR A 155 16.72 15.92 6.58
N GLN A 156 17.79 15.67 7.33
CA GLN A 156 17.74 14.97 8.61
C GLN A 156 17.03 13.60 8.55
N PRO A 157 17.54 12.64 7.75
CA PRO A 157 16.89 11.34 7.55
C PRO A 157 16.69 10.55 8.85
N GLU A 158 17.48 10.81 9.87
CA GLU A 158 17.38 10.17 11.20
C GLU A 158 16.03 10.43 11.87
N THR A 159 15.37 11.55 11.57
CA THR A 159 14.09 11.94 12.17
C THR A 159 12.90 11.72 11.25
N THR A 160 13.07 11.82 9.92
CA THR A 160 11.95 11.87 8.96
C THR A 160 11.84 10.61 8.09
N LEU A 161 12.92 9.84 7.90
CA LEU A 161 12.92 8.70 7.00
C LEU A 161 11.92 7.61 7.41
N SER A 162 11.75 7.38 8.71
CA SER A 162 10.80 6.36 9.20
C SER A 162 9.36 6.67 8.78
N ASP A 163 8.97 7.94 8.82
CA ASP A 163 7.63 8.39 8.45
C ASP A 163 7.42 8.31 6.93
N GLU A 164 8.44 8.70 6.14
CA GLU A 164 8.40 8.59 4.69
C GLU A 164 8.33 7.13 4.21
N VAL A 165 9.11 6.23 4.81
CA VAL A 165 9.01 4.79 4.52
C VAL A 165 7.64 4.22 4.91
N ALA A 166 7.08 4.66 6.04
CA ALA A 166 5.74 4.26 6.45
C ALA A 166 4.66 4.81 5.49
N ARG A 167 4.85 6.02 4.96
CA ARG A 167 3.96 6.64 3.97
C ARG A 167 3.98 5.90 2.64
N ILE A 168 5.17 5.62 2.11
CA ILE A 168 5.34 4.93 0.82
C ILE A 168 4.92 3.47 0.95
N SER A 169 5.11 2.88 2.14
CA SER A 169 4.82 1.45 2.41
C SER A 169 5.43 0.51 1.36
N PRO A 170 6.76 0.61 1.08
CA PRO A 170 7.37 -0.13 -0.01
C PRO A 170 7.42 -1.62 0.28
N MET A 171 7.21 -2.42 -0.77
CA MET A 171 7.36 -3.87 -0.72
C MET A 171 8.83 -4.31 -0.75
N GLU A 172 9.70 -3.47 -1.29
CA GLU A 172 11.14 -3.70 -1.35
C GLU A 172 11.90 -2.38 -1.24
N ILE A 173 13.07 -2.40 -0.59
CA ILE A 173 13.95 -1.24 -0.45
C ILE A 173 15.33 -1.59 -0.98
N ILE A 174 15.91 -0.70 -1.80
CA ILE A 174 17.32 -0.72 -2.17
C ILE A 174 18.02 0.53 -1.59
N CYS A 175 19.26 0.41 -1.16
CA CYS A 175 20.01 1.53 -0.60
C CYS A 175 21.50 1.42 -0.88
N ASN A 176 22.22 2.54 -0.66
CA ASN A 176 23.68 2.59 -0.74
C ASN A 176 24.39 2.34 0.62
N ASP A 177 23.64 2.30 1.73
CA ASP A 177 24.18 2.10 3.09
C ASP A 177 23.09 1.45 3.97
N GLN A 178 23.16 0.14 4.12
CA GLN A 178 22.20 -0.63 4.92
C GLN A 178 22.36 -0.40 6.42
N VAL A 179 23.56 -0.08 6.88
CA VAL A 179 23.82 0.20 8.31
C VAL A 179 23.13 1.50 8.71
N LYS A 180 23.27 2.55 7.89
CA LYS A 180 22.61 3.84 8.11
C LYS A 180 21.08 3.70 7.99
N LEU A 181 20.60 2.91 7.05
CA LEU A 181 19.17 2.61 6.91
C LEU A 181 18.59 1.99 8.19
N ARG A 182 19.26 0.96 8.74
CA ARG A 182 18.82 0.32 10.00
C ARG A 182 18.81 1.29 11.18
N ALA A 183 19.83 2.15 11.27
CA ALA A 183 19.91 3.16 12.31
C ALA A 183 18.76 4.17 12.23
N CYS A 184 18.42 4.65 11.03
CA CYS A 184 17.31 5.59 10.81
C CYS A 184 15.93 4.95 11.07
N LEU A 185 15.72 3.70 10.66
CA LEU A 185 14.42 3.01 10.81
C LEU A 185 14.24 2.37 12.19
N GLN A 186 15.31 2.23 12.98
CA GLN A 186 15.35 1.54 14.29
C GLN A 186 14.76 0.11 14.24
N ARG A 187 14.77 -0.52 13.07
CA ARG A 187 14.26 -1.88 12.83
C ARG A 187 14.92 -2.50 11.60
N GLU A 188 14.92 -3.82 11.54
CA GLU A 188 15.28 -4.53 10.32
C GLU A 188 14.09 -4.55 9.33
N MET A 189 14.38 -4.35 8.05
CA MET A 189 13.46 -4.56 6.95
C MET A 189 13.89 -5.82 6.19
N GLN A 190 13.04 -6.84 6.20
CA GLN A 190 13.38 -8.14 5.56
C GLN A 190 13.68 -8.01 4.06
N ASN A 191 13.00 -7.08 3.38
CA ASN A 191 13.14 -6.86 1.94
C ASN A 191 14.03 -5.64 1.61
N ALA A 192 15.00 -5.31 2.47
CA ALA A 192 15.96 -4.24 2.21
C ALA A 192 17.32 -4.84 1.78
N SER A 193 17.87 -4.32 0.67
CA SER A 193 19.16 -4.77 0.14
C SER A 193 20.07 -3.59 -0.21
N GLU A 194 21.37 -3.74 0.11
CA GLU A 194 22.41 -2.81 -0.32
C GLU A 194 22.78 -3.12 -1.77
N GLN A 195 22.86 -2.07 -2.59
CA GLN A 195 23.25 -2.17 -4.01
C GLN A 195 24.62 -1.52 -4.22
N PRO A 196 25.33 -1.83 -5.33
CA PRO A 196 26.64 -1.26 -5.58
C PRO A 196 26.66 0.27 -5.49
N SER A 197 27.56 0.83 -4.69
CA SER A 197 27.67 2.28 -4.47
C SER A 197 27.88 3.08 -5.77
N ALA A 198 28.44 2.45 -6.80
CA ALA A 198 28.59 3.03 -8.12
C ALA A 198 27.24 3.43 -8.77
N TRP A 199 26.14 2.72 -8.47
CA TRP A 199 24.81 3.04 -9.01
C TRP A 199 24.27 4.36 -8.46
N PHE A 200 24.66 4.71 -7.24
CA PHE A 200 24.24 5.92 -6.53
C PHE A 200 25.16 7.11 -6.77
N GLN A 201 26.24 6.96 -7.56
CA GLN A 201 27.04 8.11 -7.99
C GLN A 201 26.25 8.98 -8.95
N LEU A 202 26.20 10.28 -8.69
CA LEU A 202 25.36 11.23 -9.44
C LEU A 202 25.59 11.14 -10.96
N ALA A 203 26.85 10.98 -11.41
CA ALA A 203 27.17 10.86 -12.83
C ALA A 203 26.50 9.63 -13.47
N ASN A 204 26.64 8.46 -12.83
CA ASN A 204 26.07 7.21 -13.33
C ASN A 204 24.55 7.21 -13.25
N ALA A 205 24.00 7.82 -12.19
CA ALA A 205 22.56 7.98 -12.00
C ALA A 205 21.97 8.91 -13.08
N THR A 206 22.64 10.02 -13.38
CA THR A 206 22.27 10.95 -14.45
C THR A 206 22.27 10.25 -15.80
N GLU A 207 23.33 9.49 -16.12
CA GLU A 207 23.42 8.71 -17.36
C GLU A 207 22.24 7.71 -17.49
N ALA A 208 21.92 6.97 -16.43
CA ALA A 208 20.82 6.01 -16.44
C ALA A 208 19.45 6.69 -16.70
N LEU A 209 19.18 7.83 -16.06
CA LEU A 209 17.95 8.59 -16.27
C LEU A 209 17.90 9.22 -17.67
N CYS A 210 18.98 9.86 -18.12
CA CYS A 210 19.07 10.47 -19.46
C CYS A 210 18.90 9.43 -20.57
N CYS A 211 19.49 8.25 -20.40
CA CYS A 211 19.32 7.15 -21.35
C CYS A 211 17.86 6.67 -21.41
N HIS A 212 17.20 6.49 -20.25
CA HIS A 212 15.81 6.01 -20.20
C HIS A 212 14.82 7.03 -20.79
N PHE A 213 14.92 8.30 -20.39
CA PHE A 213 14.00 9.35 -20.86
C PHE A 213 14.41 10.01 -22.18
N ALA A 214 15.48 9.54 -22.83
CA ALA A 214 16.05 10.10 -24.06
C ALA A 214 16.35 11.61 -23.95
N LEU A 215 16.98 12.04 -22.84
CA LEU A 215 17.31 13.41 -22.51
C LEU A 215 18.81 13.65 -22.55
N ASN A 216 19.22 14.92 -22.74
CA ASN A 216 20.62 15.32 -22.66
C ASN A 216 21.08 15.68 -21.24
N ASP A 217 20.14 16.13 -20.40
CA ASP A 217 20.36 16.49 -18.99
C ASP A 217 19.06 16.28 -18.18
N LEU A 218 19.14 16.47 -16.85
CA LEU A 218 18.02 16.23 -15.93
C LEU A 218 17.04 17.42 -15.79
N SER A 219 17.33 18.58 -16.42
CA SER A 219 16.51 19.80 -16.28
C SER A 219 15.05 19.61 -16.71
N PRO A 220 14.74 18.86 -17.82
CA PRO A 220 13.35 18.61 -18.21
C PRO A 220 12.56 17.78 -17.20
N LEU A 221 13.25 17.02 -16.33
CA LEU A 221 12.63 16.27 -15.22
C LEU A 221 12.43 17.12 -13.97
N GLY A 222 12.86 18.40 -13.99
CA GLY A 222 12.81 19.28 -12.82
C GLY A 222 13.86 18.99 -11.75
N LEU A 223 14.78 18.06 -11.99
CA LEU A 223 15.85 17.69 -11.08
C LEU A 223 16.99 18.71 -11.13
N SER A 224 16.87 19.77 -10.32
CA SER A 224 17.89 20.79 -10.14
C SER A 224 19.01 20.34 -9.21
N ASP A 225 20.01 21.21 -9.01
CA ASP A 225 21.10 20.97 -8.04
C ASP A 225 20.64 20.72 -6.60
N GLU A 226 19.41 21.09 -6.26
CA GLU A 226 18.80 20.86 -4.95
C GLU A 226 18.39 19.40 -4.74
N TYR A 227 18.20 18.63 -5.80
CA TYR A 227 17.74 17.24 -5.79
C TYR A 227 18.84 16.21 -6.11
N LYS A 228 20.11 16.48 -5.76
CA LYS A 228 21.24 15.59 -6.09
C LYS A 228 21.12 14.21 -5.48
N ALA A 229 20.73 14.12 -4.22
CA ALA A 229 20.53 12.83 -3.57
C ALA A 229 19.30 12.10 -4.13
N GLY A 230 18.23 12.85 -4.44
CA GLY A 230 17.05 12.32 -5.10
C GLY A 230 17.35 11.79 -6.52
N ALA A 231 18.11 12.52 -7.32
CA ALA A 231 18.56 12.08 -8.64
C ALA A 231 19.43 10.82 -8.56
N SER A 232 20.33 10.75 -7.57
CA SER A 232 21.16 9.56 -7.33
C SER A 232 20.31 8.35 -6.97
N ALA A 233 19.29 8.52 -6.11
CA ALA A 233 18.35 7.46 -5.76
C ALA A 233 17.51 7.00 -6.98
N ALA A 234 17.02 7.95 -7.79
CA ALA A 234 16.22 7.66 -8.99
C ALA A 234 17.04 6.92 -10.06
N GLY A 235 18.28 7.33 -10.30
CA GLY A 235 19.16 6.64 -11.25
C GLY A 235 19.51 5.22 -10.80
N ALA A 236 19.79 5.03 -9.50
CA ALA A 236 20.03 3.71 -8.94
C ALA A 236 18.77 2.81 -9.05
N LEU A 237 17.56 3.37 -8.82
CA LEU A 237 16.31 2.66 -9.00
C LEU A 237 16.11 2.25 -10.47
N MET A 238 16.33 3.16 -11.40
CA MET A 238 16.24 2.88 -12.84
C MET A 238 17.23 1.79 -13.26
N ARG A 239 18.44 1.83 -12.72
CA ARG A 239 19.46 0.79 -12.99
C ARG A 239 19.01 -0.57 -12.47
N TYR A 240 18.51 -0.62 -11.23
CA TYR A 240 17.98 -1.85 -10.64
C TYR A 240 16.82 -2.43 -11.46
N LEU A 241 15.89 -1.57 -11.89
CA LEU A 241 14.76 -1.98 -12.74
C LEU A 241 15.24 -2.49 -14.11
N SER A 242 16.21 -1.81 -14.73
CA SER A 242 16.76 -2.25 -16.02
C SER A 242 17.44 -3.62 -15.91
N GLU A 243 18.13 -3.90 -14.82
CA GLU A 243 18.78 -5.19 -14.59
C GLU A 243 17.81 -6.31 -14.26
N THR A 244 16.76 -6.02 -13.48
CA THR A 244 15.75 -7.00 -13.08
C THR A 244 14.74 -7.26 -14.19
N GLN A 245 14.32 -6.23 -14.92
CA GLN A 245 13.29 -6.28 -15.96
C GLN A 245 13.84 -6.34 -17.38
N LYS A 246 15.18 -6.42 -17.54
CA LYS A 246 15.85 -6.54 -18.84
C LYS A 246 15.39 -5.49 -19.88
N ASN A 247 15.29 -4.24 -19.43
CA ASN A 247 14.95 -3.06 -20.26
C ASN A 247 13.48 -2.95 -20.74
N ALA A 248 12.55 -3.70 -20.18
CA ALA A 248 11.12 -3.57 -20.51
C ALA A 248 10.41 -2.47 -19.68
N LEU A 249 10.85 -1.20 -19.77
CA LEU A 249 10.39 -0.08 -18.93
C LEU A 249 9.77 1.07 -19.75
N GLU A 250 9.37 0.83 -20.99
CA GLU A 250 8.84 1.85 -21.93
C GLU A 250 7.59 2.57 -21.40
N HIS A 251 6.83 1.93 -20.50
CA HIS A 251 5.64 2.51 -19.88
C HIS A 251 5.95 3.47 -18.71
N MET A 252 7.20 3.54 -18.24
CA MET A 252 7.65 4.55 -17.25
C MET A 252 8.04 5.83 -17.99
N THR A 253 7.03 6.60 -18.41
CA THR A 253 7.22 7.75 -19.32
C THR A 253 7.53 9.07 -18.62
N SER A 254 7.34 9.15 -17.29
CA SER A 254 7.50 10.39 -16.52
C SER A 254 8.02 10.12 -15.12
N LEU A 255 8.82 11.06 -14.62
CA LEU A 255 9.27 11.14 -13.25
C LEU A 255 8.63 12.38 -12.60
N ARG A 256 8.09 12.23 -11.40
CA ARG A 256 7.44 13.30 -10.66
C ARG A 256 8.21 13.63 -9.40
N ILE A 257 8.46 14.91 -9.18
CA ILE A 257 9.04 15.37 -7.93
C ILE A 257 7.92 15.44 -6.88
N TYR A 258 8.09 14.69 -5.80
CA TYR A 258 7.23 14.77 -4.63
C TYR A 258 7.77 15.86 -3.69
N GLN A 259 6.99 16.90 -3.49
CA GLN A 259 7.31 17.96 -2.54
C GLN A 259 6.55 17.71 -1.24
N GLY A 260 7.26 17.30 -0.21
CA GLY A 260 6.67 17.06 1.12
C GLY A 260 5.96 18.27 1.74
N SER A 261 6.27 19.47 1.26
CA SER A 261 5.59 20.72 1.67
C SER A 261 4.17 20.89 1.12
N GLU A 262 3.79 20.11 0.11
CA GLU A 262 2.44 20.18 -0.49
C GLU A 262 1.42 19.26 0.19
N THR A 263 1.88 18.36 1.03
CA THR A 263 1.02 17.36 1.71
C THR A 263 1.19 17.41 3.21
N MET A 264 0.10 17.09 3.91
CA MET A 264 0.07 16.96 5.36
C MET A 264 0.96 15.80 5.80
N LEU A 265 1.84 16.06 6.75
CA LEU A 265 2.67 15.00 7.31
C LEU A 265 1.87 14.20 8.35
N LEU A 266 1.77 12.91 8.11
CA LEU A 266 1.13 11.94 9.00
C LEU A 266 2.17 10.90 9.40
N ASP A 267 2.54 10.87 10.67
CA ASP A 267 3.43 9.83 11.20
C ASP A 267 2.76 8.45 11.19
N ARG A 268 3.59 7.41 11.36
CA ARG A 268 3.14 6.02 11.35
C ARG A 268 2.05 5.73 12.38
N ASN A 269 2.19 6.32 13.58
CA ASN A 269 1.27 6.08 14.68
C ASN A 269 -0.08 6.75 14.39
N THR A 270 -0.06 7.96 13.87
CA THR A 270 -1.27 8.68 13.46
C THR A 270 -2.05 7.93 12.37
N ARG A 271 -1.37 7.42 11.32
CA ARG A 271 -2.02 6.60 10.28
C ARG A 271 -2.72 5.37 10.87
N ARG A 272 -2.04 4.67 11.77
CA ARG A 272 -2.57 3.50 12.47
C ARG A 272 -3.71 3.86 13.43
N ASN A 273 -3.52 4.89 14.27
CA ASN A 273 -4.48 5.27 15.31
C ASN A 273 -5.79 5.82 14.72
N LEU A 274 -5.72 6.48 13.56
CA LEU A 274 -6.90 6.95 12.82
C LEU A 274 -7.50 5.89 11.90
N GLU A 275 -6.90 4.70 11.82
CA GLU A 275 -7.38 3.59 10.97
C GLU A 275 -7.65 4.04 9.53
N LEU A 276 -6.67 4.71 8.90
CA LEU A 276 -6.88 5.35 7.60
C LEU A 276 -7.13 4.34 6.48
N THR A 277 -6.31 3.29 6.39
CA THR A 277 -6.38 2.27 5.33
C THR A 277 -6.76 0.89 5.83
N GLU A 278 -6.46 0.60 7.12
CA GLU A 278 -6.70 -0.69 7.76
C GLU A 278 -7.15 -0.48 9.20
N SER A 279 -7.99 -1.40 9.72
CA SER A 279 -8.40 -1.41 11.12
C SER A 279 -7.29 -1.93 12.04
N ILE A 280 -7.20 -1.40 13.27
CA ILE A 280 -6.23 -1.86 14.29
C ILE A 280 -6.50 -3.32 14.64
N ARG A 281 -7.78 -3.70 14.75
CA ARG A 281 -8.20 -5.07 15.06
C ARG A 281 -8.33 -5.88 13.76
N GLY A 282 -7.38 -6.78 13.53
CA GLY A 282 -7.44 -7.75 12.43
C GLY A 282 -6.80 -7.29 11.12
N ARG A 283 -6.23 -6.09 11.04
CA ARG A 283 -5.58 -5.54 9.83
C ARG A 283 -6.44 -5.71 8.58
N SER A 284 -7.74 -5.52 8.72
CA SER A 284 -8.70 -5.63 7.63
C SER A 284 -9.02 -4.24 7.09
N ARG A 285 -9.35 -4.18 5.81
CA ARG A 285 -9.83 -2.95 5.19
C ARG A 285 -11.15 -2.48 5.78
N LYS A 286 -12.04 -3.41 6.16
CA LYS A 286 -13.35 -3.10 6.77
C LYS A 286 -13.17 -2.40 8.11
N GLY A 287 -13.83 -1.26 8.26
CA GLY A 287 -13.74 -0.42 9.46
C GLY A 287 -12.68 0.68 9.37
N SER A 288 -11.98 0.85 8.24
CA SER A 288 -11.07 1.96 7.98
C SER A 288 -11.77 3.13 7.28
N LEU A 289 -11.12 4.31 7.25
CA LEU A 289 -11.61 5.46 6.49
C LEU A 289 -11.66 5.15 4.99
N LEU A 290 -10.64 4.47 4.46
CA LEU A 290 -10.60 4.04 3.06
C LEU A 290 -11.77 3.12 2.72
N TRP A 291 -12.14 2.17 3.59
CA TRP A 291 -13.29 1.30 3.37
C TRP A 291 -14.59 2.10 3.21
N LEU A 292 -14.75 3.14 4.01
CA LEU A 292 -15.94 3.99 3.97
C LEU A 292 -16.03 4.81 2.69
N LEU A 293 -14.92 5.44 2.29
CA LEU A 293 -14.88 6.40 1.18
C LEU A 293 -14.71 5.74 -0.19
N ASP A 294 -14.19 4.48 -0.26
CA ASP A 294 -13.94 3.83 -1.54
C ASP A 294 -15.21 3.21 -2.14
N LYS A 295 -15.85 4.02 -2.95
CA LYS A 295 -16.97 3.65 -3.84
C LYS A 295 -16.55 3.73 -5.32
N THR A 296 -15.24 3.62 -5.57
CA THR A 296 -14.68 3.66 -6.92
C THR A 296 -15.12 2.47 -7.75
N SER A 297 -15.33 2.71 -9.02
CA SER A 297 -15.73 1.71 -10.01
C SER A 297 -14.50 1.01 -10.63
N THR A 298 -13.32 1.64 -10.58
CA THR A 298 -12.07 1.15 -11.20
C THR A 298 -10.98 0.90 -10.16
N ALA A 299 -10.09 -0.05 -10.43
CA ALA A 299 -8.92 -0.30 -9.60
C ALA A 299 -7.99 0.93 -9.53
N MET A 300 -7.80 1.60 -10.67
CA MET A 300 -6.98 2.83 -10.77
C MET A 300 -7.52 3.96 -9.88
N GLY A 301 -8.84 4.19 -9.89
CA GLY A 301 -9.50 5.16 -9.02
C GLY A 301 -9.32 4.82 -7.54
N GLY A 302 -9.42 3.53 -7.18
CA GLY A 302 -9.19 3.06 -5.82
C GLY A 302 -7.78 3.31 -5.32
N ARG A 303 -6.74 3.07 -6.16
CA ARG A 303 -5.34 3.40 -5.85
C ARG A 303 -5.16 4.91 -5.63
N LEU A 304 -5.72 5.73 -6.50
CA LEU A 304 -5.63 7.18 -6.37
C LEU A 304 -6.31 7.70 -5.10
N LEU A 305 -7.50 7.21 -4.77
CA LEU A 305 -8.22 7.59 -3.55
C LEU A 305 -7.43 7.19 -2.30
N ARG A 306 -6.83 5.99 -2.28
CA ARG A 306 -5.93 5.56 -1.21
C ARG A 306 -4.75 6.53 -1.06
N SER A 307 -4.11 6.89 -2.17
CA SER A 307 -3.02 7.88 -2.18
C SER A 307 -3.46 9.23 -1.62
N TRP A 308 -4.67 9.71 -1.94
CA TRP A 308 -5.19 10.97 -1.40
C TRP A 308 -5.41 10.91 0.12
N ILE A 309 -5.90 9.79 0.66
CA ILE A 309 -6.07 9.59 2.11
C ILE A 309 -4.71 9.54 2.82
N GLU A 310 -3.72 8.90 2.21
CA GLU A 310 -2.38 8.78 2.75
C GLU A 310 -1.56 10.07 2.62
N GLN A 311 -1.94 10.97 1.70
CA GLN A 311 -1.26 12.22 1.37
C GLN A 311 -2.27 13.37 1.24
N PRO A 312 -2.92 13.82 2.35
CA PRO A 312 -3.83 14.95 2.31
C PRO A 312 -3.10 16.24 1.90
N LEU A 313 -3.78 17.12 1.18
CA LEU A 313 -3.20 18.38 0.69
C LEU A 313 -3.11 19.42 1.81
N VAL A 314 -2.13 20.33 1.72
CA VAL A 314 -2.04 21.53 2.58
C VAL A 314 -2.22 22.83 1.78
N ASP A 315 -2.35 22.74 0.47
CA ASP A 315 -2.64 23.87 -0.40
C ASP A 315 -4.16 24.08 -0.48
N GLU A 316 -4.63 25.18 0.07
CA GLU A 316 -6.04 25.56 0.10
C GLU A 316 -6.68 25.63 -1.30
N ALA A 317 -5.95 26.16 -2.29
CA ALA A 317 -6.47 26.27 -3.64
C ALA A 317 -6.68 24.88 -4.28
N LYS A 318 -5.73 23.97 -4.08
CA LYS A 318 -5.84 22.58 -4.54
C LYS A 318 -6.96 21.82 -3.81
N ILE A 319 -7.13 22.06 -2.49
CA ILE A 319 -8.23 21.48 -1.71
C ILE A 319 -9.58 21.98 -2.23
N ASN A 320 -9.76 23.30 -2.33
CA ASN A 320 -11.00 23.90 -2.80
C ASN A 320 -11.36 23.43 -4.19
N ARG A 321 -10.39 23.29 -5.08
CA ARG A 321 -10.58 22.76 -6.43
C ARG A 321 -11.16 21.34 -6.44
N ARG A 322 -10.73 20.46 -5.51
CA ARG A 322 -11.34 19.13 -5.35
C ARG A 322 -12.73 19.23 -4.76
N LEU A 323 -12.92 20.08 -3.74
CA LEU A 323 -14.23 20.32 -3.12
C LEU A 323 -15.26 20.86 -4.11
N ASP A 324 -14.84 21.71 -5.06
CA ASP A 324 -15.71 22.23 -6.13
C ASP A 324 -16.18 21.09 -7.04
N ALA A 325 -15.27 20.22 -7.46
CA ALA A 325 -15.61 19.06 -8.28
C ALA A 325 -16.54 18.07 -7.55
N VAL A 326 -16.22 17.76 -6.29
CA VAL A 326 -17.08 16.89 -5.46
C VAL A 326 -18.46 17.55 -5.26
N GLY A 327 -18.51 18.87 -5.08
CA GLY A 327 -19.76 19.64 -4.95
C GLY A 327 -20.62 19.59 -6.21
N GLU A 328 -20.00 19.74 -7.38
CA GLU A 328 -20.68 19.61 -8.67
C GLU A 328 -21.32 18.24 -8.81
N PHE A 329 -20.56 17.17 -8.59
CA PHE A 329 -21.06 15.80 -8.68
C PHE A 329 -22.09 15.47 -7.58
N ALA A 330 -21.94 16.03 -6.38
CA ALA A 330 -22.90 15.83 -5.30
C ALA A 330 -24.26 16.50 -5.57
N GLN A 331 -24.29 17.59 -6.35
CA GLN A 331 -25.55 18.26 -6.76
C GLN A 331 -26.21 17.55 -7.95
N GLU A 332 -25.43 16.99 -8.87
CA GLU A 332 -25.90 16.36 -10.10
C GLU A 332 -25.97 14.82 -9.95
N HIS A 333 -26.86 14.34 -9.08
CA HIS A 333 -26.94 12.91 -8.71
C HIS A 333 -27.08 11.97 -9.92
N VAL A 334 -27.91 12.33 -10.91
CA VAL A 334 -28.13 11.51 -12.10
C VAL A 334 -26.84 11.39 -12.93
N LEU A 335 -26.14 12.49 -13.12
CA LEU A 335 -24.85 12.51 -13.82
C LEU A 335 -23.82 11.65 -13.11
N THR A 336 -23.72 11.78 -11.78
CA THR A 336 -22.80 11.02 -10.93
C THR A 336 -23.04 9.51 -11.04
N MET A 337 -24.28 9.07 -10.99
CA MET A 337 -24.61 7.64 -11.13
C MET A 337 -24.34 7.14 -12.56
N THR A 338 -24.70 7.90 -13.59
CA THR A 338 -24.45 7.55 -14.99
C THR A 338 -22.96 7.43 -15.30
N LEU A 339 -22.15 8.40 -14.83
CA LEU A 339 -20.69 8.34 -14.97
C LEU A 339 -20.10 7.11 -14.26
N ALA A 340 -20.60 6.81 -13.06
CA ALA A 340 -20.14 5.65 -12.31
C ALA A 340 -20.46 4.31 -13.02
N GLU A 341 -21.62 4.20 -13.68
CA GLU A 341 -21.98 3.04 -14.49
C GLU A 341 -21.08 2.92 -15.73
N GLU A 342 -20.78 4.03 -16.42
CA GLU A 342 -19.85 3.99 -17.55
C GLU A 342 -18.46 3.54 -17.12
N LEU A 343 -17.98 3.97 -15.95
CA LEU A 343 -16.66 3.58 -15.43
C LEU A 343 -16.58 2.12 -14.99
N GLN A 344 -17.68 1.43 -14.67
CA GLN A 344 -17.68 0.00 -14.33
C GLN A 344 -17.16 -0.89 -15.47
N GLY A 345 -17.23 -0.43 -16.71
CA GLY A 345 -16.68 -1.15 -17.88
C GLY A 345 -15.23 -0.80 -18.21
N VAL A 346 -14.56 0.00 -17.40
CA VAL A 346 -13.17 0.41 -17.61
C VAL A 346 -12.24 -0.51 -16.82
N TYR A 347 -11.38 -1.24 -17.55
CA TYR A 347 -10.35 -2.11 -16.97
C TYR A 347 -9.17 -1.31 -16.47
N ASP A 348 -8.24 -1.98 -15.80
CA ASP A 348 -7.00 -1.38 -15.28
C ASP A 348 -6.03 -1.05 -16.43
N ILE A 349 -6.22 0.11 -17.03
CA ILE A 349 -5.44 0.58 -18.19
C ILE A 349 -3.95 0.69 -17.81
N GLU A 350 -3.63 1.16 -16.60
CA GLU A 350 -2.24 1.32 -16.15
C GLU A 350 -1.51 -0.03 -16.17
N ARG A 351 -2.10 -1.08 -15.58
CA ARG A 351 -1.54 -2.42 -15.58
C ARG A 351 -1.59 -3.11 -16.96
N LEU A 352 -2.53 -2.74 -17.81
CA LEU A 352 -2.53 -3.21 -19.21
C LEU A 352 -1.35 -2.62 -20.00
N LEU A 353 -0.99 -1.37 -19.77
CA LEU A 353 0.15 -0.73 -20.44
C LEU A 353 1.49 -1.34 -20.01
N SER A 354 1.66 -1.74 -18.76
CA SER A 354 2.87 -2.47 -18.34
C SER A 354 3.03 -3.79 -19.11
N LYS A 355 1.94 -4.53 -19.35
CA LYS A 355 1.98 -5.74 -20.17
C LYS A 355 2.39 -5.47 -21.63
N VAL A 356 2.08 -4.29 -22.18
CA VAL A 356 2.57 -3.88 -23.51
C VAL A 356 4.07 -3.78 -23.50
N ALA A 357 4.65 -3.03 -22.54
CA ALA A 357 6.09 -2.82 -22.41
C ALA A 357 6.84 -4.17 -22.21
N TYR A 358 6.29 -5.06 -21.38
CA TYR A 358 6.83 -6.40 -21.15
C TYR A 358 6.58 -7.38 -22.31
N LYS A 359 5.91 -6.99 -23.37
CA LYS A 359 5.50 -7.83 -24.49
C LYS A 359 4.70 -9.08 -24.06
N SER A 360 4.09 -9.04 -22.90
CA SER A 360 3.27 -10.10 -22.29
C SER A 360 1.75 -9.90 -22.53
N MET A 361 1.35 -8.76 -23.11
CA MET A 361 -0.04 -8.47 -23.47
C MET A 361 -0.58 -9.52 -24.45
N ASN A 362 -1.70 -10.14 -24.12
CA ASN A 362 -2.41 -11.10 -24.98
C ASN A 362 -3.61 -10.45 -25.71
N ALA A 363 -4.28 -11.21 -26.55
CA ALA A 363 -5.41 -10.70 -27.35
C ALA A 363 -6.59 -10.26 -26.48
N ARG A 364 -6.88 -10.94 -25.36
CA ARG A 364 -7.93 -10.52 -24.41
C ARG A 364 -7.60 -9.23 -23.69
N ASP A 365 -6.32 -9.02 -23.32
CA ASP A 365 -5.86 -7.75 -22.78
C ASP A 365 -6.07 -6.60 -23.76
N CYS A 366 -5.85 -6.84 -25.08
CA CYS A 366 -6.15 -5.87 -26.13
C CYS A 366 -7.65 -5.55 -26.23
N LEU A 367 -8.52 -6.54 -26.09
CA LEU A 367 -9.97 -6.34 -26.05
C LEU A 367 -10.40 -5.56 -24.82
N SER A 368 -9.80 -5.82 -23.65
CA SER A 368 -10.06 -5.08 -22.41
C SER A 368 -9.64 -3.62 -22.55
N LEU A 369 -8.48 -3.35 -23.16
CA LEU A 369 -8.06 -1.99 -23.48
C LEU A 369 -9.02 -1.32 -24.46
N CYS A 370 -9.40 -1.99 -25.53
CA CYS A 370 -10.38 -1.50 -26.52
C CYS A 370 -11.71 -1.14 -25.85
N ALA A 371 -12.28 -2.04 -25.03
CA ALA A 371 -13.52 -1.82 -24.31
C ALA A 371 -13.44 -0.59 -23.38
N SER A 372 -12.29 -0.42 -22.69
CA SER A 372 -12.05 0.75 -21.85
C SER A 372 -12.01 2.05 -22.65
N LEU A 373 -11.30 2.07 -23.78
CA LEU A 373 -11.21 3.25 -24.64
C LEU A 373 -12.55 3.60 -25.32
N GLN A 374 -13.39 2.61 -25.61
CA GLN A 374 -14.73 2.82 -26.17
C GLN A 374 -15.68 3.54 -25.21
N LYS A 375 -15.40 3.55 -23.89
CA LYS A 375 -16.17 4.31 -22.89
C LYS A 375 -15.81 5.80 -22.87
N VAL A 376 -14.59 6.15 -23.30
CA VAL A 376 -14.07 7.53 -23.22
C VAL A 376 -14.92 8.56 -23.96
N PRO A 377 -15.39 8.35 -25.21
CA PRO A 377 -16.20 9.34 -25.91
C PRO A 377 -17.48 9.71 -25.17
N LYS A 378 -18.20 8.70 -24.63
CA LYS A 378 -19.44 8.94 -23.87
C LYS A 378 -19.16 9.61 -22.54
N THR A 379 -18.11 9.20 -21.80
CA THR A 379 -17.67 9.84 -20.56
C THR A 379 -17.36 11.32 -20.82
N ARG A 380 -16.62 11.63 -21.89
CA ARG A 380 -16.28 13.02 -22.28
C ARG A 380 -17.52 13.84 -22.63
N GLU A 381 -18.50 13.23 -23.31
CA GLU A 381 -19.77 13.90 -23.65
C GLU A 381 -20.59 14.24 -22.41
N LEU A 382 -20.68 13.32 -21.47
CA LEU A 382 -21.37 13.53 -20.18
C LEU A 382 -20.77 14.69 -19.38
N LEU A 383 -19.47 14.93 -19.52
CA LEU A 383 -18.76 16.03 -18.87
C LEU A 383 -18.80 17.34 -19.68
N ARG A 384 -19.58 17.42 -20.75
CA ARG A 384 -19.61 18.60 -21.66
C ARG A 384 -20.01 19.89 -20.94
N GLU A 385 -20.93 19.81 -19.98
CA GLU A 385 -21.47 20.94 -19.23
C GLU A 385 -20.80 21.15 -17.88
N ALA A 386 -19.56 20.60 -17.71
CA ALA A 386 -18.78 20.77 -16.50
C ALA A 386 -18.59 22.25 -16.15
N LYS A 387 -18.70 22.57 -14.86
CA LYS A 387 -18.60 23.94 -14.31
C LYS A 387 -17.32 24.15 -13.50
N SER A 388 -16.84 23.11 -12.82
CA SER A 388 -15.64 23.20 -12.00
C SER A 388 -14.38 23.01 -12.84
N GLN A 389 -13.37 23.79 -12.57
CA GLN A 389 -12.09 23.75 -13.29
C GLN A 389 -11.46 22.34 -13.31
N ALA A 390 -11.55 21.62 -12.19
CA ALA A 390 -10.98 20.26 -12.11
C ALA A 390 -11.68 19.30 -13.07
N VAL A 391 -13.01 19.37 -13.21
CA VAL A 391 -13.78 18.52 -14.12
C VAL A 391 -13.55 18.91 -15.57
N GLU A 392 -13.41 20.22 -15.88
CA GLU A 392 -13.04 20.69 -17.21
C GLU A 392 -11.69 20.14 -17.66
N GLU A 393 -10.67 20.19 -16.81
CA GLU A 393 -9.34 19.67 -17.09
C GLU A 393 -9.34 18.14 -17.28
N ILE A 394 -10.16 17.41 -16.49
CA ILE A 394 -10.36 15.98 -16.69
C ILE A 394 -10.99 15.73 -18.07
N ARG A 395 -12.07 16.43 -18.42
CA ARG A 395 -12.73 16.34 -19.73
C ARG A 395 -11.75 16.56 -20.89
N ASP A 396 -10.93 17.62 -20.79
CA ASP A 396 -9.99 18.01 -21.86
C ASP A 396 -8.77 17.07 -21.94
N SER A 397 -8.51 16.33 -20.89
CA SER A 397 -7.47 15.29 -20.83
C SER A 397 -7.95 13.91 -21.33
N LEU A 398 -9.25 13.72 -21.52
CA LEU A 398 -9.83 12.49 -22.08
C LEU A 398 -9.61 12.46 -23.61
N ASP A 399 -8.59 11.72 -24.03
CA ASP A 399 -8.33 11.45 -25.45
C ASP A 399 -9.09 10.20 -25.90
N THR A 400 -9.90 10.32 -26.93
CA THR A 400 -10.78 9.25 -27.40
C THR A 400 -10.05 8.17 -28.22
N LEU A 401 -8.82 8.45 -28.71
CA LEU A 401 -7.96 7.55 -29.47
C LEU A 401 -8.75 6.72 -30.54
N PRO A 402 -9.52 7.36 -31.43
CA PRO A 402 -10.41 6.65 -32.35
C PRO A 402 -9.64 5.74 -33.32
N GLU A 403 -8.44 6.14 -33.74
CA GLU A 403 -7.56 5.38 -34.63
C GLU A 403 -7.11 4.05 -33.96
N LEU A 404 -6.82 4.07 -32.68
CA LEU A 404 -6.40 2.87 -31.94
C LEU A 404 -7.62 1.97 -31.65
N THR A 405 -8.74 2.55 -31.26
CA THR A 405 -9.98 1.81 -30.99
C THR A 405 -10.48 1.09 -32.26
N ASP A 406 -10.43 1.77 -33.44
CA ASP A 406 -10.77 1.17 -34.73
C ASP A 406 -9.79 0.05 -35.11
N LEU A 407 -8.49 0.28 -34.94
CA LEU A 407 -7.47 -0.76 -35.17
C LEU A 407 -7.76 -2.03 -34.33
N LEU A 408 -7.94 -1.88 -33.02
CA LEU A 408 -8.17 -3.01 -32.12
C LEU A 408 -9.47 -3.76 -32.46
N THR A 409 -10.53 -3.01 -32.78
CA THR A 409 -11.83 -3.60 -33.16
C THR A 409 -11.75 -4.39 -34.45
N ARG A 410 -10.97 -3.92 -35.45
CA ARG A 410 -10.80 -4.62 -36.73
C ARG A 410 -9.79 -5.76 -36.67
N ALA A 411 -8.73 -5.62 -35.86
CA ALA A 411 -7.63 -6.59 -35.83
C ALA A 411 -7.90 -7.80 -34.93
N ILE A 412 -8.51 -7.60 -33.75
CA ILE A 412 -8.58 -8.66 -32.74
C ILE A 412 -9.93 -9.38 -32.81
N HIS A 413 -9.87 -10.72 -32.77
CA HIS A 413 -11.08 -11.56 -32.76
C HIS A 413 -11.82 -11.42 -31.41
N PRO A 414 -13.17 -11.24 -31.38
CA PRO A 414 -13.90 -11.08 -30.12
C PRO A 414 -13.75 -12.26 -29.14
N ASP A 415 -13.67 -13.49 -29.66
CA ASP A 415 -13.52 -14.70 -28.89
C ASP A 415 -12.06 -15.21 -28.89
N ALA A 416 -11.08 -14.30 -28.95
CA ALA A 416 -9.68 -14.66 -29.01
C ALA A 416 -9.26 -15.53 -27.80
N PRO A 417 -8.44 -16.58 -28.01
CA PRO A 417 -7.92 -17.40 -26.93
C PRO A 417 -6.91 -16.61 -26.07
N ILE A 418 -6.62 -17.12 -24.88
CA ILE A 418 -5.60 -16.51 -23.99
C ILE A 418 -4.20 -16.75 -24.56
N LEU A 419 -3.94 -17.98 -25.04
CA LEU A 419 -2.63 -18.37 -25.54
C LEU A 419 -2.47 -17.97 -27.02
N ILE A 420 -1.50 -17.13 -27.30
CA ILE A 420 -1.19 -16.63 -28.65
C ILE A 420 -0.86 -17.79 -29.61
N THR A 421 -0.29 -18.88 -29.09
CA THR A 421 0.14 -20.07 -29.88
C THR A 421 -1.02 -20.93 -30.36
N GLU A 422 -2.25 -20.74 -29.86
CA GLU A 422 -3.42 -21.51 -30.29
C GLU A 422 -3.95 -21.06 -31.65
N GLY A 423 -3.59 -19.84 -32.10
CA GLY A 423 -4.17 -19.20 -33.29
C GLY A 423 -5.58 -18.67 -33.06
N GLY A 424 -6.19 -18.05 -34.08
CA GLY A 424 -7.54 -17.48 -33.97
C GLY A 424 -7.60 -16.16 -33.19
N ILE A 425 -6.49 -15.46 -33.10
CA ILE A 425 -6.39 -14.16 -32.38
C ILE A 425 -6.72 -12.96 -33.27
N ILE A 426 -6.43 -13.05 -34.56
CA ILE A 426 -6.72 -12.01 -35.55
C ILE A 426 -8.11 -12.25 -36.17
N ARG A 427 -8.88 -11.19 -36.34
CA ARG A 427 -10.22 -11.22 -36.92
C ARG A 427 -10.18 -11.54 -38.41
N ASP A 428 -11.19 -12.27 -38.89
CA ASP A 428 -11.39 -12.53 -40.30
C ASP A 428 -11.62 -11.21 -41.07
N GLY A 429 -11.01 -11.09 -42.26
CA GLY A 429 -11.07 -9.87 -43.08
C GLY A 429 -10.03 -8.80 -42.72
N TYR A 430 -9.21 -9.00 -41.68
CA TYR A 430 -8.14 -8.08 -41.34
C TYR A 430 -6.93 -8.21 -42.30
N SER A 431 -6.58 -9.41 -42.68
CA SER A 431 -5.50 -9.69 -43.63
C SER A 431 -5.93 -10.74 -44.66
N GLN A 432 -5.97 -10.33 -45.97
CA GLN A 432 -6.33 -11.21 -47.04
C GLN A 432 -5.45 -12.47 -47.11
N MET A 433 -4.15 -12.36 -46.85
CA MET A 433 -3.21 -13.47 -46.85
C MET A 433 -3.53 -14.46 -45.72
N LEU A 434 -3.92 -13.96 -44.53
CA LEU A 434 -4.31 -14.82 -43.42
C LEU A 434 -5.60 -15.58 -43.75
N ASP A 435 -6.57 -14.88 -44.34
CA ASP A 435 -7.86 -15.49 -44.74
C ASP A 435 -7.63 -16.61 -45.79
N GLU A 436 -6.70 -16.38 -46.73
CA GLU A 436 -6.29 -17.41 -47.71
C GLU A 436 -5.68 -18.65 -47.05
N TYR A 437 -4.79 -18.48 -46.05
CA TYR A 437 -4.24 -19.61 -45.29
C TYR A 437 -5.30 -20.36 -44.47
N ARG A 438 -6.22 -19.64 -43.82
CA ARG A 438 -7.34 -20.25 -43.09
C ARG A 438 -8.31 -20.99 -43.99
N ALA A 439 -8.62 -20.41 -45.15
CA ALA A 439 -9.43 -21.08 -46.19
C ALA A 439 -8.77 -22.36 -46.69
N ALA A 440 -7.45 -22.32 -46.97
CA ALA A 440 -6.70 -23.51 -47.34
C ALA A 440 -6.72 -24.60 -46.27
N SER A 441 -6.56 -24.24 -45.00
CA SER A 441 -6.65 -25.16 -43.86
C SER A 441 -8.05 -25.75 -43.68
N THR A 442 -9.12 -24.99 -43.90
CA THR A 442 -10.52 -25.42 -43.81
C THR A 442 -10.91 -26.31 -45.00
N SER A 443 -10.53 -25.91 -46.23
CA SER A 443 -10.70 -26.73 -47.41
C SER A 443 -9.96 -28.03 -47.30
N GLY A 444 -8.82 -28.06 -46.65
CA GLY A 444 -8.08 -29.26 -46.35
C GLY A 444 -8.84 -30.32 -45.54
N LYS A 445 -9.68 -29.91 -44.59
CA LYS A 445 -10.58 -30.81 -43.86
C LYS A 445 -11.63 -31.41 -44.77
N GLN A 446 -12.14 -30.65 -45.75
CA GLN A 446 -13.04 -31.13 -46.77
C GLN A 446 -12.36 -32.17 -47.67
N TRP A 447 -11.11 -31.88 -48.11
CA TRP A 447 -10.34 -32.82 -48.91
C TRP A 447 -10.04 -34.14 -48.15
N ILE A 448 -9.84 -34.12 -46.87
CA ILE A 448 -9.66 -35.31 -46.03
C ILE A 448 -10.97 -36.14 -46.03
N LEU A 449 -12.13 -35.51 -45.90
CA LEU A 449 -13.41 -36.18 -45.92
C LEU A 449 -13.73 -36.81 -47.32
N GLU A 450 -13.40 -36.06 -48.36
CA GLU A 450 -13.55 -36.55 -49.74
C GLU A 450 -12.59 -37.74 -50.03
N LEU A 451 -11.33 -37.64 -49.53
CA LEU A 451 -10.40 -38.74 -49.65
C LEU A 451 -10.86 -39.95 -48.83
N GLU A 452 -11.38 -39.74 -47.61
CA GLU A 452 -11.93 -40.83 -46.78
C GLU A 452 -13.06 -41.54 -47.48
N GLN A 453 -13.97 -40.82 -48.11
CA GLN A 453 -15.10 -41.38 -48.87
C GLN A 453 -14.60 -42.09 -50.11
N LYS A 454 -13.69 -41.50 -50.89
CA LYS A 454 -13.06 -42.12 -52.05
C LYS A 454 -12.37 -43.43 -51.72
N GLU A 455 -11.54 -43.41 -50.64
CA GLU A 455 -10.82 -44.59 -50.19
C GLU A 455 -11.77 -45.68 -49.66
N ARG A 456 -12.90 -45.34 -49.04
CA ARG A 456 -13.95 -46.31 -48.67
C ARG A 456 -14.61 -46.97 -49.88
N GLU A 457 -14.92 -46.15 -50.90
CA GLU A 457 -15.55 -46.64 -52.15
C GLU A 457 -14.59 -47.55 -52.96
N GLU A 458 -13.32 -47.16 -53.09
CA GLU A 458 -12.33 -47.91 -53.86
C GLU A 458 -11.88 -49.22 -53.17
N THR A 459 -11.72 -49.19 -51.82
CA THR A 459 -11.24 -50.36 -51.07
C THR A 459 -12.38 -51.30 -50.59
N GLY A 460 -13.62 -50.76 -50.50
CA GLY A 460 -14.72 -51.49 -49.93
C GLY A 460 -14.70 -51.63 -48.43
N ILE A 461 -13.77 -50.98 -47.74
CA ILE A 461 -13.59 -51.02 -46.29
C ILE A 461 -14.54 -50.05 -45.65
N ARG A 462 -15.67 -50.50 -45.15
CA ARG A 462 -16.77 -49.65 -44.63
C ARG A 462 -16.41 -48.85 -43.39
N ASN A 463 -15.46 -49.29 -42.54
CA ASN A 463 -15.05 -48.67 -41.30
C ASN A 463 -13.73 -47.93 -41.38
N LEU A 464 -13.20 -47.73 -42.59
CA LEU A 464 -12.01 -46.90 -42.81
C LEU A 464 -12.27 -45.49 -42.33
N ARG A 465 -11.32 -44.92 -41.54
CA ARG A 465 -11.39 -43.55 -41.07
C ARG A 465 -10.02 -42.88 -41.25
N ILE A 466 -10.02 -41.64 -41.63
CA ILE A 466 -8.82 -40.80 -41.59
C ILE A 466 -8.85 -40.01 -40.31
N GLN A 467 -7.80 -40.17 -39.50
CA GLN A 467 -7.67 -39.51 -38.21
C GLN A 467 -6.32 -38.79 -38.11
N TYR A 468 -6.19 -37.85 -37.16
CA TYR A 468 -5.00 -37.09 -36.88
C TYR A 468 -4.42 -37.43 -35.50
N ASN A 469 -3.10 -37.53 -35.42
CA ASN A 469 -2.36 -37.67 -34.17
C ASN A 469 -1.14 -36.75 -34.21
N ARG A 470 -0.88 -36.03 -33.13
CA ARG A 470 0.26 -35.10 -33.03
C ARG A 470 1.61 -35.70 -33.38
N VAL A 471 1.82 -36.99 -33.08
CA VAL A 471 3.11 -37.69 -33.29
C VAL A 471 3.23 -38.23 -34.71
N PHE A 472 2.13 -38.69 -35.30
CA PHE A 472 2.14 -39.42 -36.59
C PHE A 472 1.48 -38.66 -37.75
N GLY A 473 0.89 -37.50 -37.49
CA GLY A 473 0.13 -36.75 -38.48
C GLY A 473 -1.21 -37.39 -38.81
N TYR A 474 -1.70 -37.18 -40.04
CA TYR A 474 -2.89 -37.84 -40.57
C TYR A 474 -2.57 -39.29 -40.92
N TYR A 475 -3.51 -40.19 -40.67
CA TYR A 475 -3.38 -41.61 -40.98
C TYR A 475 -4.76 -42.23 -41.28
N ILE A 476 -4.73 -43.28 -42.12
CA ILE A 476 -5.91 -44.10 -42.41
C ILE A 476 -5.91 -45.24 -41.39
N GLU A 477 -6.97 -45.32 -40.58
CA GLU A 477 -7.15 -46.42 -39.63
C GLU A 477 -8.05 -47.51 -40.21
N VAL A 478 -7.55 -48.74 -40.23
CA VAL A 478 -8.24 -49.94 -40.70
C VAL A 478 -8.31 -50.96 -39.59
N SER A 479 -9.48 -51.49 -39.29
CA SER A 479 -9.64 -52.54 -38.26
C SER A 479 -9.15 -53.88 -38.78
N LYS A 480 -8.75 -54.74 -37.83
CA LYS A 480 -8.14 -56.06 -38.05
C LYS A 480 -8.95 -56.93 -39.00
N SER A 481 -10.26 -56.85 -39.02
CA SER A 481 -11.16 -57.64 -39.89
C SER A 481 -11.06 -57.34 -41.38
N TYR A 482 -10.37 -56.25 -41.77
CA TYR A 482 -10.26 -55.78 -43.15
C TYR A 482 -8.82 -55.72 -43.66
N TYR A 483 -7.85 -56.37 -42.98
CA TYR A 483 -6.41 -56.31 -43.40
C TYR A 483 -6.17 -56.88 -44.74
N GLU A 484 -6.90 -58.00 -45.20
CA GLU A 484 -6.78 -58.59 -46.48
C GLU A 484 -7.27 -57.68 -47.63
N MET A 485 -8.08 -56.68 -47.33
CA MET A 485 -8.59 -55.73 -48.31
C MET A 485 -7.72 -54.47 -48.46
N VAL A 486 -6.63 -54.40 -47.74
CA VAL A 486 -5.78 -53.17 -47.76
C VAL A 486 -4.96 -53.20 -49.05
N PRO A 487 -5.05 -52.14 -49.90
CA PRO A 487 -4.28 -52.06 -51.14
C PRO A 487 -2.77 -52.00 -50.95
N ALA A 488 -1.97 -52.50 -51.89
CA ALA A 488 -0.52 -52.39 -51.82
C ALA A 488 0.04 -50.98 -51.82
N ARG A 489 -0.75 -49.98 -52.22
CA ARG A 489 -0.38 -48.55 -52.17
C ARG A 489 -0.36 -47.98 -50.76
N TYR A 490 -0.91 -48.68 -49.75
CA TYR A 490 -0.92 -48.24 -48.37
C TYR A 490 0.39 -48.57 -47.70
N THR A 491 1.06 -47.57 -47.18
CA THR A 491 2.30 -47.75 -46.39
C THR A 491 1.92 -47.83 -44.90
N ARG A 492 2.21 -48.99 -44.28
CA ARG A 492 1.91 -49.18 -42.86
C ARG A 492 2.85 -48.35 -41.97
N LYS A 493 2.29 -47.51 -41.08
CA LYS A 493 3.00 -46.70 -40.11
C LYS A 493 3.00 -47.30 -38.71
N GLN A 494 1.90 -47.91 -38.27
CA GLN A 494 1.79 -48.42 -36.89
C GLN A 494 0.77 -49.56 -36.83
N THR A 495 1.09 -50.60 -36.01
CA THR A 495 0.17 -51.69 -35.67
C THR A 495 -0.25 -51.53 -34.23
N LEU A 496 -1.56 -51.59 -33.99
CA LEU A 496 -2.21 -51.53 -32.68
C LEU A 496 -2.94 -52.87 -32.45
N ALA A 497 -3.44 -53.09 -31.20
CA ALA A 497 -4.09 -54.37 -30.85
C ALA A 497 -5.32 -54.70 -31.73
N ASN A 498 -6.09 -53.67 -32.15
CA ASN A 498 -7.36 -53.85 -32.86
C ASN A 498 -7.41 -53.23 -34.26
N CYS A 499 -6.40 -52.43 -34.66
CA CYS A 499 -6.34 -51.71 -35.94
C CYS A 499 -4.91 -51.50 -36.39
N GLU A 500 -4.71 -51.21 -37.67
CA GLU A 500 -3.47 -50.72 -38.24
C GLU A 500 -3.66 -49.34 -38.84
N ARG A 501 -2.56 -48.56 -38.82
CA ARG A 501 -2.51 -47.20 -39.33
C ARG A 501 -1.65 -47.12 -40.56
N TYR A 502 -2.20 -46.55 -41.62
CA TYR A 502 -1.59 -46.49 -42.93
C TYR A 502 -1.47 -45.04 -43.41
N MET A 503 -0.59 -44.82 -44.37
CA MET A 503 -0.39 -43.60 -45.11
C MET A 503 -0.45 -43.89 -46.61
N THR A 504 -1.06 -42.98 -47.37
CA THR A 504 -1.00 -43.00 -48.84
C THR A 504 -0.26 -41.77 -49.34
N PRO A 505 0.35 -41.78 -50.57
CA PRO A 505 0.96 -40.59 -51.16
C PRO A 505 0.00 -39.40 -51.24
N GLU A 506 -1.25 -39.66 -51.60
CA GLU A 506 -2.31 -38.61 -51.71
C GLU A 506 -2.64 -38.00 -50.36
N LEU A 507 -2.77 -38.82 -49.31
CA LEU A 507 -2.97 -38.33 -47.94
C LEU A 507 -1.77 -37.50 -47.45
N LYS A 508 -0.55 -37.89 -47.81
CA LYS A 508 0.66 -37.19 -47.47
C LYS A 508 0.74 -35.79 -48.12
N GLU A 509 0.36 -35.69 -49.40
CA GLU A 509 0.29 -34.38 -50.10
C GLU A 509 -0.74 -33.46 -49.50
N ILE A 510 -1.93 -33.98 -49.16
CA ILE A 510 -3.01 -33.20 -48.47
C ILE A 510 -2.50 -32.77 -47.11
N GLU A 511 -1.90 -33.67 -46.32
CA GLU A 511 -1.31 -33.36 -45.01
C GLU A 511 -0.31 -32.22 -45.10
N GLN A 512 0.65 -32.28 -46.05
CA GLN A 512 1.65 -31.23 -46.24
C GLN A 512 1.00 -29.87 -46.55
N LYS A 513 -0.06 -29.84 -47.35
CA LYS A 513 -0.80 -28.60 -47.64
C LYS A 513 -1.53 -28.05 -46.42
N ILE A 514 -2.19 -28.90 -45.63
CA ILE A 514 -2.94 -28.52 -44.45
C ILE A 514 -2.02 -28.02 -43.34
N VAL A 515 -1.00 -28.81 -42.98
CA VAL A 515 -0.05 -28.50 -41.90
C VAL A 515 0.76 -27.26 -42.27
N GLY A 516 1.21 -27.15 -43.52
CA GLY A 516 1.92 -25.97 -43.99
C GLY A 516 1.05 -24.69 -43.95
N ALA A 517 -0.24 -24.78 -44.36
CA ALA A 517 -1.15 -23.66 -44.28
C ALA A 517 -1.44 -23.26 -42.82
N GLN A 518 -1.60 -24.24 -41.92
CA GLN A 518 -1.84 -23.99 -40.49
C GLN A 518 -0.62 -23.33 -39.81
N GLU A 519 0.58 -23.81 -40.07
CA GLU A 519 1.82 -23.21 -39.55
C GLU A 519 2.02 -21.77 -40.06
N GLN A 520 1.82 -21.55 -41.38
CA GLN A 520 1.90 -20.21 -41.95
C GLN A 520 0.83 -19.28 -41.39
N SER A 521 -0.39 -19.75 -41.19
CA SER A 521 -1.48 -18.98 -40.54
C SER A 521 -1.08 -18.55 -39.13
N THR A 522 -0.65 -19.50 -38.29
CA THR A 522 -0.26 -19.17 -36.88
C THR A 522 0.94 -18.22 -36.83
N ARG A 523 1.93 -18.41 -37.72
CA ARG A 523 3.09 -17.53 -37.82
C ARG A 523 2.69 -16.10 -38.24
N LEU A 524 1.82 -15.98 -39.25
CA LEU A 524 1.33 -14.67 -39.71
C LEU A 524 0.48 -14.00 -38.66
N GLU A 525 -0.38 -14.75 -37.95
CA GLU A 525 -1.15 -14.21 -36.83
C GLU A 525 -0.27 -13.63 -35.74
N LEU A 526 0.81 -14.32 -35.36
CA LEU A 526 1.78 -13.82 -34.37
C LEU A 526 2.46 -12.54 -34.86
N GLN A 527 2.83 -12.47 -36.13
CA GLN A 527 3.41 -11.27 -36.72
C GLN A 527 2.44 -10.10 -36.68
N LEU A 528 1.23 -10.27 -37.19
CA LEU A 528 0.20 -9.23 -37.20
C LEU A 528 -0.18 -8.77 -35.78
N PHE A 529 -0.24 -9.70 -34.83
CA PHE A 529 -0.48 -9.37 -33.44
C PHE A 529 0.69 -8.57 -32.82
N THR A 530 1.92 -8.87 -33.20
CA THR A 530 3.10 -8.11 -32.77
C THR A 530 3.04 -6.67 -33.30
N GLU A 531 2.67 -6.46 -34.55
CA GLU A 531 2.46 -5.15 -35.16
C GLU A 531 1.34 -4.36 -34.43
N VAL A 532 0.26 -5.02 -34.03
CA VAL A 532 -0.81 -4.39 -33.21
C VAL A 532 -0.26 -3.94 -31.86
N ARG A 533 0.53 -4.77 -31.16
CA ARG A 533 1.15 -4.39 -29.89
C ARG A 533 2.11 -3.19 -30.03
N GLU A 534 2.90 -3.15 -31.12
CA GLU A 534 3.78 -2.01 -31.41
C GLU A 534 2.98 -0.73 -31.61
N LYS A 535 1.84 -0.78 -32.31
CA LYS A 535 0.93 0.37 -32.45
C LYS A 535 0.34 0.84 -31.13
N ILE A 536 0.05 -0.06 -30.20
CA ILE A 536 -0.36 0.32 -28.82
C ILE A 536 0.82 0.99 -28.12
N ALA A 537 2.04 0.43 -28.22
CA ALA A 537 3.24 0.97 -27.59
C ALA A 537 3.54 2.41 -28.05
N GLU A 538 3.38 2.72 -29.33
CA GLU A 538 3.53 4.08 -29.87
C GLU A 538 2.58 5.11 -29.21
N GLN A 539 1.46 4.67 -28.61
CA GLN A 539 0.44 5.54 -28.02
C GLN A 539 0.43 5.52 -26.48
N ILE A 540 1.38 4.87 -25.82
CA ILE A 540 1.41 4.69 -24.35
C ILE A 540 1.19 6.02 -23.61
N ALA A 541 1.90 7.09 -23.98
CA ALA A 541 1.80 8.39 -23.29
C ALA A 541 0.38 9.01 -23.37
N ARG A 542 -0.30 8.87 -24.53
CA ARG A 542 -1.69 9.35 -24.72
C ARG A 542 -2.68 8.53 -23.90
N ILE A 543 -2.49 7.22 -23.90
CA ILE A 543 -3.34 6.29 -23.12
C ILE A 543 -3.14 6.55 -21.62
N GLN A 544 -1.91 6.77 -21.15
CA GLN A 544 -1.63 7.12 -19.74
C GLN A 544 -2.31 8.42 -19.33
N LYS A 545 -2.29 9.46 -20.20
CA LYS A 545 -2.99 10.71 -19.91
C LYS A 545 -4.50 10.49 -19.73
N THR A 546 -5.11 9.67 -20.58
CA THR A 546 -6.52 9.28 -20.48
C THR A 546 -6.79 8.45 -19.21
N ALA A 547 -5.93 7.50 -18.87
CA ALA A 547 -6.04 6.72 -17.64
C ALA A 547 -5.97 7.60 -16.39
N MET A 548 -5.06 8.61 -16.38
CA MET A 548 -4.97 9.58 -15.29
C MET A 548 -6.27 10.39 -15.13
N ALA A 549 -6.88 10.83 -16.24
CA ALA A 549 -8.15 11.53 -16.22
C ALA A 549 -9.29 10.66 -15.69
N LEU A 550 -9.38 9.40 -16.16
CA LEU A 550 -10.40 8.44 -15.72
C LEU A 550 -10.27 8.10 -14.23
N LYS A 551 -9.06 7.84 -13.72
CA LYS A 551 -8.87 7.56 -12.30
C LYS A 551 -9.15 8.75 -11.40
N SER A 552 -8.85 9.98 -11.88
CA SER A 552 -9.17 11.21 -11.15
C SER A 552 -10.69 11.43 -11.08
N LEU A 553 -11.38 11.22 -12.19
CA LEU A 553 -12.83 11.27 -12.24
C LEU A 553 -13.46 10.26 -11.27
N ASP A 554 -13.00 9.01 -11.29
CA ASP A 554 -13.54 7.94 -10.44
C ASP A 554 -13.32 8.21 -8.95
N ALA A 555 -12.16 8.74 -8.56
CA ALA A 555 -11.89 9.13 -7.18
C ALA A 555 -12.80 10.28 -6.72
N LEU A 556 -13.02 11.31 -7.55
CA LEU A 556 -13.94 12.41 -7.25
C LEU A 556 -15.39 11.92 -7.14
N LEU A 557 -15.82 11.04 -8.06
CA LEU A 557 -17.16 10.42 -8.00
C LEU A 557 -17.32 9.57 -6.73
N SER A 558 -16.27 8.88 -6.28
CA SER A 558 -16.29 8.10 -5.04
C SER A 558 -16.56 9.00 -3.82
N LEU A 559 -15.88 10.14 -3.74
CA LEU A 559 -16.09 11.12 -2.68
C LEU A 559 -17.50 11.74 -2.75
N ALA A 560 -17.98 12.05 -3.95
CA ALA A 560 -19.33 12.58 -4.16
C ALA A 560 -20.43 11.57 -3.78
N LYS A 561 -20.28 10.31 -4.18
CA LYS A 561 -21.19 9.22 -3.77
C LYS A 561 -21.25 9.07 -2.26
N SER A 562 -20.08 9.14 -1.58
CA SER A 562 -20.02 9.08 -0.11
C SER A 562 -20.71 10.30 0.53
N ALA A 563 -20.55 11.49 -0.06
CA ALA A 563 -21.22 12.70 0.41
C ALA A 563 -22.76 12.61 0.27
N ILE A 564 -23.24 12.08 -0.85
CA ILE A 564 -24.69 11.89 -1.10
C ILE A 564 -25.25 10.84 -0.13
N GLU A 565 -24.63 9.67 -0.05
CA GLU A 565 -25.14 8.52 0.74
C GLU A 565 -25.17 8.78 2.24
N TYR A 566 -24.13 9.47 2.76
CA TYR A 566 -23.98 9.72 4.21
C TYR A 566 -24.36 11.15 4.63
N HIS A 567 -24.92 11.95 3.73
CA HIS A 567 -25.33 13.33 3.98
C HIS A 567 -24.19 14.18 4.56
N TYR A 568 -23.02 14.12 3.92
CA TYR A 568 -21.89 14.94 4.30
C TYR A 568 -22.01 16.35 3.73
N VAL A 569 -21.42 17.31 4.40
CA VAL A 569 -21.47 18.73 4.00
C VAL A 569 -20.11 19.19 3.49
N ARG A 570 -20.11 20.20 2.62
CA ARG A 570 -18.90 20.84 2.14
C ARG A 570 -18.23 21.60 3.29
N PRO A 571 -16.95 21.32 3.65
CA PRO A 571 -16.22 22.12 4.60
C PRO A 571 -15.76 23.45 3.98
N GLU A 572 -15.68 24.50 4.80
CA GLU A 572 -15.02 25.77 4.48
C GLU A 572 -13.57 25.69 4.95
N MET A 573 -12.60 25.89 4.03
CA MET A 573 -11.18 25.95 4.39
C MET A 573 -10.85 27.37 4.85
N THR A 574 -10.09 27.50 5.97
CA THR A 574 -9.75 28.79 6.56
C THR A 574 -8.24 28.95 6.76
N GLN A 575 -7.76 30.18 6.76
CA GLN A 575 -6.36 30.53 7.04
C GLN A 575 -6.17 31.18 8.42
N ASP A 576 -7.26 31.57 9.07
CA ASP A 576 -7.24 32.24 10.38
C ASP A 576 -6.94 31.29 11.55
N GLY A 577 -6.81 30.00 11.28
CA GLY A 577 -6.54 28.99 12.29
C GLY A 577 -7.77 28.53 13.07
N THR A 578 -8.99 28.94 12.69
CA THR A 578 -10.23 28.52 13.34
C THR A 578 -10.64 27.12 12.88
N LEU A 579 -10.81 26.22 13.85
CA LEU A 579 -11.44 24.91 13.69
C LEU A 579 -12.83 24.97 14.34
N ASP A 580 -13.88 24.93 13.53
CA ASP A 580 -15.26 24.98 14.03
C ASP A 580 -16.09 23.89 13.33
N ILE A 581 -16.57 22.93 14.11
CA ILE A 581 -17.35 21.80 13.63
C ILE A 581 -18.66 21.77 14.42
N VAL A 582 -19.78 21.92 13.73
CA VAL A 582 -21.11 21.86 14.31
C VAL A 582 -21.72 20.49 14.04
N GLU A 583 -22.20 19.83 15.08
CA GLU A 583 -22.80 18.50 15.01
C GLU A 583 -21.93 17.48 14.26
N GLY A 584 -20.62 17.46 14.56
CA GLY A 584 -19.69 16.51 13.97
C GLY A 584 -20.01 15.07 14.34
N ARG A 585 -19.81 14.15 13.41
CA ARG A 585 -20.03 12.69 13.58
C ARG A 585 -18.77 11.92 13.21
N HIS A 586 -18.55 10.77 13.85
CA HIS A 586 -17.41 9.93 13.48
C HIS A 586 -17.73 9.12 12.22
N PRO A 587 -17.02 9.35 11.09
CA PRO A 587 -17.42 8.79 9.79
C PRO A 587 -17.58 7.27 9.81
N VAL A 588 -16.63 6.54 10.38
CA VAL A 588 -16.64 5.08 10.38
C VAL A 588 -17.55 4.50 11.46
N VAL A 589 -17.49 5.05 12.69
CA VAL A 589 -18.29 4.50 13.81
C VAL A 589 -19.78 4.65 13.53
N GLU A 590 -20.21 5.79 12.95
CA GLU A 590 -21.61 6.03 12.58
C GLU A 590 -22.14 4.90 11.66
N GLN A 591 -21.33 4.38 10.74
CA GLN A 591 -21.73 3.35 9.79
C GLN A 591 -21.55 1.91 10.31
N THR A 592 -20.83 1.72 11.40
CA THR A 592 -20.63 0.39 12.00
C THR A 592 -21.52 0.12 13.21
N MET A 593 -22.19 1.13 13.73
CA MET A 593 -23.15 0.96 14.85
C MET A 593 -24.43 0.26 14.37
N SER A 594 -24.78 -0.83 15.04
CA SER A 594 -25.96 -1.64 14.69
C SER A 594 -27.27 -1.14 15.31
N GLU A 595 -27.24 -0.35 16.41
CA GLU A 595 -28.43 0.16 17.10
C GLU A 595 -28.18 1.54 17.70
N GLY A 596 -29.17 2.45 17.62
CA GLY A 596 -29.25 3.72 18.30
C GLY A 596 -28.28 4.78 17.80
N GLY A 597 -28.61 5.57 16.80
CA GLY A 597 -27.88 6.65 16.13
C GLY A 597 -26.63 7.24 16.82
N PHE A 598 -25.66 7.68 16.05
CA PHE A 598 -24.46 8.36 16.56
C PHE A 598 -24.84 9.70 17.20
N VAL A 599 -24.28 10.02 18.38
CA VAL A 599 -24.51 11.33 19.04
C VAL A 599 -23.51 12.34 18.49
N PRO A 600 -23.97 13.38 17.75
CA PRO A 600 -23.09 14.37 17.16
C PRO A 600 -22.53 15.31 18.23
N ASN A 601 -21.33 15.82 18.02
CA ASN A 601 -20.63 16.70 18.94
C ASN A 601 -20.08 17.94 18.24
N ASP A 602 -20.08 19.06 18.94
CA ASP A 602 -19.52 20.32 18.48
C ASP A 602 -18.04 20.41 18.88
N THR A 603 -17.24 21.11 18.09
CA THR A 603 -15.83 21.38 18.37
C THR A 603 -15.51 22.80 17.97
N HIS A 604 -15.00 23.58 18.89
CA HIS A 604 -14.54 24.95 18.63
C HIS A 604 -13.11 25.11 19.15
N MET A 605 -12.18 25.43 18.26
CA MET A 605 -10.78 25.74 18.61
C MET A 605 -10.27 26.89 17.74
N ASN A 606 -9.45 27.75 18.33
CA ASN A 606 -8.82 28.86 17.63
C ASN A 606 -7.39 29.11 18.16
N ALA A 607 -6.70 30.06 17.59
CA ALA A 607 -5.33 30.40 17.99
C ALA A 607 -5.24 31.21 19.28
N ASP A 608 -6.34 31.76 19.78
CA ASP A 608 -6.36 32.72 20.90
C ASP A 608 -7.03 32.13 22.15
N ASP A 609 -8.32 31.89 22.10
CA ASP A 609 -9.13 31.57 23.29
C ASP A 609 -9.24 30.09 23.61
N CYS A 610 -9.04 29.19 22.58
CA CYS A 610 -9.19 27.75 22.73
C CYS A 610 -8.19 26.99 21.87
N ARG A 611 -6.94 26.97 22.30
CA ARG A 611 -5.89 26.14 21.66
C ARG A 611 -5.86 24.73 22.24
N MET A 612 -6.21 24.58 23.50
CA MET A 612 -6.18 23.35 24.26
C MET A 612 -7.55 23.05 24.85
N CYS A 613 -8.12 21.91 24.47
CA CYS A 613 -9.32 21.37 25.08
C CYS A 613 -8.93 20.22 26.01
N ILE A 614 -9.02 20.42 27.33
CA ILE A 614 -8.82 19.35 28.30
C ILE A 614 -10.14 18.61 28.48
N ILE A 615 -10.19 17.32 28.16
CA ILE A 615 -11.41 16.52 28.14
C ILE A 615 -11.36 15.50 29.28
N THR A 616 -12.19 15.70 30.30
CA THR A 616 -12.29 14.79 31.45
C THR A 616 -13.51 13.88 31.36
N GLY A 617 -13.46 12.75 32.08
CA GLY A 617 -14.54 11.77 32.13
C GLY A 617 -14.07 10.32 31.93
N PRO A 618 -14.96 9.31 32.08
CA PRO A 618 -14.60 7.90 32.00
C PRO A 618 -14.30 7.43 30.57
N ASN A 619 -13.48 6.37 30.42
CA ASN A 619 -12.99 5.89 29.11
C ASN A 619 -14.08 5.37 28.18
N MET A 620 -15.09 4.68 28.72
CA MET A 620 -16.16 4.13 27.88
C MET A 620 -17.19 5.16 27.42
N ALA A 621 -17.06 6.42 27.83
CA ALA A 621 -18.02 7.46 27.52
C ALA A 621 -17.84 8.11 26.12
N GLY A 622 -16.74 7.77 25.39
CA GLY A 622 -16.54 8.19 24.00
C GLY A 622 -15.53 9.31 23.76
N LYS A 623 -14.68 9.67 24.74
CA LYS A 623 -13.62 10.70 24.57
C LYS A 623 -12.72 10.45 23.36
N SER A 624 -12.11 9.27 23.30
CA SER A 624 -11.19 8.90 22.23
C SER A 624 -11.88 8.85 20.87
N THR A 625 -13.16 8.44 20.81
CA THR A 625 -13.97 8.48 19.58
C THR A 625 -14.20 9.90 19.11
N TYR A 626 -14.53 10.81 20.02
CA TYR A 626 -14.70 12.23 19.72
C TYR A 626 -13.42 12.87 19.19
N MET A 627 -12.28 12.65 19.84
CA MET A 627 -11.01 13.21 19.38
C MET A 627 -10.60 12.67 18.00
N ARG A 628 -10.76 11.37 17.75
CA ARG A 628 -10.51 10.76 16.43
C ARG A 628 -11.47 11.31 15.37
N GLN A 629 -12.73 11.54 15.72
CA GLN A 629 -13.73 12.20 14.86
C GLN A 629 -13.22 13.56 14.35
N VAL A 630 -12.71 14.41 15.24
CA VAL A 630 -12.19 15.74 14.88
C VAL A 630 -11.02 15.62 13.91
N ALA A 631 -10.06 14.72 14.19
CA ALA A 631 -8.92 14.48 13.29
C ALA A 631 -9.36 13.94 11.93
N LEU A 632 -10.30 13.00 11.90
CA LEU A 632 -10.80 12.43 10.63
C LEU A 632 -11.57 13.47 9.82
N ILE A 633 -12.37 14.33 10.43
CA ILE A 633 -13.06 15.43 9.76
C ILE A 633 -12.04 16.41 9.16
N ALA A 634 -11.00 16.80 9.91
CA ALA A 634 -9.95 17.65 9.40
C ALA A 634 -9.20 16.98 8.22
N LEU A 635 -8.85 15.69 8.34
CA LEU A 635 -8.19 14.93 7.26
C LEU A 635 -9.09 14.82 6.02
N MET A 636 -10.39 14.52 6.20
CA MET A 636 -11.35 14.45 5.09
C MET A 636 -11.45 15.77 4.33
N ALA A 637 -11.46 16.91 5.02
CA ALA A 637 -11.43 18.23 4.38
C ALA A 637 -10.15 18.39 3.52
N HIS A 638 -8.99 18.00 4.04
CA HIS A 638 -7.70 18.11 3.35
C HIS A 638 -7.53 17.19 2.15
N ILE A 639 -8.27 16.08 2.06
CA ILE A 639 -8.31 15.27 0.84
C ILE A 639 -9.29 15.82 -0.22
N GLY A 640 -10.04 16.87 0.10
CA GLY A 640 -11.08 17.44 -0.76
C GLY A 640 -12.42 16.70 -0.67
N SER A 641 -12.68 15.98 0.42
CA SER A 641 -13.95 15.30 0.69
C SER A 641 -14.91 16.21 1.46
N PHE A 642 -16.20 15.99 1.27
CA PHE A 642 -17.22 16.46 2.19
C PHE A 642 -17.11 15.71 3.52
N VAL A 643 -17.61 16.33 4.61
CA VAL A 643 -17.37 15.91 5.99
C VAL A 643 -18.65 15.59 6.75
N PRO A 644 -18.64 14.64 7.69
CA PRO A 644 -19.80 14.28 8.50
C PRO A 644 -20.07 15.32 9.61
N ALA A 645 -20.65 16.44 9.23
CA ALA A 645 -21.04 17.53 10.13
C ALA A 645 -22.29 18.22 9.60
N LYS A 646 -22.86 19.14 10.37
CA LYS A 646 -23.87 20.08 9.89
C LYS A 646 -23.23 21.28 9.22
N GLU A 647 -22.17 21.80 9.82
CA GLU A 647 -21.31 22.87 9.30
C GLU A 647 -19.88 22.59 9.76
N ALA A 648 -18.88 22.92 8.93
CA ALA A 648 -17.48 22.74 9.28
C ALA A 648 -16.59 23.83 8.67
N LYS A 649 -15.81 24.51 9.53
CA LYS A 649 -14.73 25.41 9.16
C LYS A 649 -13.43 24.76 9.60
N ILE A 650 -12.55 24.47 8.66
CA ILE A 650 -11.35 23.69 8.91
C ILE A 650 -10.12 24.52 8.49
N PRO A 651 -9.20 24.76 9.41
CA PRO A 651 -7.98 25.50 9.07
C PRO A 651 -7.01 24.62 8.32
N VAL A 652 -6.20 25.23 7.46
CA VAL A 652 -5.09 24.52 6.81
C VAL A 652 -4.15 24.01 7.89
N THR A 653 -4.08 22.68 7.98
CA THR A 653 -3.31 21.93 8.99
C THR A 653 -2.11 21.26 8.34
N ASP A 654 -0.92 21.50 8.85
CA ASP A 654 0.32 20.96 8.33
C ASP A 654 0.58 19.52 8.77
N ARG A 655 0.14 19.17 9.99
CA ARG A 655 0.33 17.85 10.61
C ARG A 655 -0.83 17.48 11.52
N ILE A 656 -1.16 16.22 11.55
CA ILE A 656 -2.03 15.65 12.58
C ILE A 656 -1.19 14.64 13.36
N PHE A 657 -1.17 14.82 14.70
CA PHE A 657 -0.52 13.88 15.61
C PHE A 657 -1.55 13.21 16.50
N THR A 658 -1.40 11.92 16.69
CA THR A 658 -2.27 11.16 17.60
C THR A 658 -1.45 10.27 18.52
N ARG A 659 -1.68 10.42 19.81
CA ARG A 659 -1.26 9.48 20.84
C ARG A 659 -2.51 8.91 21.51
N VAL A 660 -2.92 7.70 21.16
CA VAL A 660 -4.16 7.06 21.63
C VAL A 660 -3.85 5.63 22.07
N GLY A 661 -4.06 5.33 23.36
CA GLY A 661 -3.94 4.00 23.94
C GLY A 661 -2.53 3.39 23.89
N ALA A 662 -2.18 2.52 24.84
CA ALA A 662 -0.96 1.73 24.77
C ALA A 662 -1.18 0.53 23.84
N SER A 663 -0.40 0.40 22.78
CA SER A 663 -0.20 -0.90 22.14
C SER A 663 1.02 -1.53 22.78
N ASP A 664 0.87 -2.68 23.41
CA ASP A 664 1.99 -3.50 23.84
C ASP A 664 2.80 -3.91 22.58
N ASP A 665 3.92 -3.27 22.38
CA ASP A 665 4.91 -3.71 21.41
C ASP A 665 5.89 -4.67 22.10
N LEU A 666 5.42 -5.88 22.34
CA LEU A 666 6.22 -6.96 22.94
C LEU A 666 7.47 -7.29 22.10
N ALA A 667 7.46 -6.95 20.81
CA ALA A 667 8.57 -7.25 19.92
C ALA A 667 9.78 -6.31 20.11
N SER A 668 9.56 -5.08 20.57
CA SER A 668 10.65 -4.10 20.79
C SER A 668 11.32 -4.24 22.17
N GLY A 669 10.73 -5.00 23.11
CA GLY A 669 11.24 -5.13 24.48
C GLY A 669 11.20 -3.83 25.31
N GLN A 670 10.54 -2.77 24.82
CA GLN A 670 10.39 -1.50 25.52
C GLN A 670 9.16 -1.52 26.43
N SER A 671 9.24 -0.84 27.58
CA SER A 671 8.08 -0.68 28.44
C SER A 671 7.04 0.23 27.77
N THR A 672 5.73 -0.01 28.02
CA THR A 672 4.62 0.80 27.51
C THR A 672 4.82 2.29 27.82
N PHE A 673 5.36 2.61 28.99
CA PHE A 673 5.68 3.99 29.39
C PHE A 673 6.81 4.61 28.53
N MET A 674 7.86 3.84 28.20
CA MET A 674 8.93 4.34 27.33
C MET A 674 8.43 4.61 25.90
N VAL A 675 7.59 3.74 25.37
CA VAL A 675 6.92 3.96 24.06
C VAL A 675 6.08 5.23 24.11
N GLU A 676 5.26 5.39 25.15
CA GLU A 676 4.44 6.59 25.37
C GLU A 676 5.29 7.88 25.39
N MET A 677 6.38 7.87 26.16
CA MET A 677 7.25 9.04 26.26
C MET A 677 8.00 9.34 24.96
N SER A 678 8.37 8.32 24.21
CA SER A 678 9.03 8.49 22.90
C SER A 678 8.07 9.11 21.88
N GLU A 679 6.81 8.65 21.82
CA GLU A 679 5.77 9.22 20.96
C GLU A 679 5.46 10.67 21.36
N THR A 680 5.31 10.94 22.65
CA THR A 680 5.07 12.28 23.17
C THR A 680 6.25 13.22 22.85
N ALA A 681 7.48 12.77 23.04
CA ALA A 681 8.68 13.53 22.71
C ALA A 681 8.75 13.86 21.20
N TYR A 682 8.38 12.92 20.34
CA TYR A 682 8.31 13.13 18.89
C TYR A 682 7.28 14.23 18.56
N ILE A 683 6.08 14.17 19.14
CA ILE A 683 5.03 15.19 18.96
C ILE A 683 5.54 16.56 19.39
N LEU A 684 6.09 16.68 20.60
CA LEU A 684 6.55 17.95 21.15
C LEU A 684 7.66 18.63 20.32
N ARG A 685 8.53 17.83 19.69
CA ARG A 685 9.61 18.36 18.83
C ARG A 685 9.10 18.83 17.46
N ASN A 686 8.01 18.25 16.96
CA ASN A 686 7.57 18.43 15.57
C ASN A 686 6.25 19.21 15.43
N ALA A 687 5.50 19.44 16.52
CA ALA A 687 4.25 20.17 16.49
C ALA A 687 4.49 21.67 16.26
N THR A 688 3.70 22.26 15.37
CA THR A 688 3.69 23.69 15.02
C THR A 688 2.35 24.33 15.39
N ALA A 689 2.24 25.64 15.29
CA ALA A 689 0.99 26.35 15.51
C ALA A 689 -0.14 25.98 14.52
N LYS A 690 0.20 25.36 13.39
CA LYS A 690 -0.77 24.83 12.41
C LYS A 690 -1.12 23.38 12.64
N SER A 691 -0.47 22.69 13.57
CA SER A 691 -0.70 21.27 13.82
C SER A 691 -1.96 21.03 14.65
N LEU A 692 -2.60 19.89 14.44
CA LEU A 692 -3.67 19.33 15.26
C LEU A 692 -3.12 18.13 16.05
N VAL A 693 -3.18 18.21 17.38
CA VAL A 693 -2.62 17.21 18.28
C VAL A 693 -3.72 16.54 19.08
N ILE A 694 -3.70 15.21 19.14
CA ILE A 694 -4.61 14.40 19.94
C ILE A 694 -3.79 13.58 20.93
N LEU A 695 -4.00 13.86 22.22
CA LEU A 695 -3.35 13.16 23.32
C LEU A 695 -4.41 12.47 24.20
N ASP A 696 -4.29 11.16 24.31
CA ASP A 696 -5.21 10.37 25.13
C ASP A 696 -4.42 9.70 26.26
N GLU A 697 -4.71 10.13 27.49
CA GLU A 697 -4.25 9.53 28.74
C GLU A 697 -2.71 9.52 28.92
N ILE A 698 -2.07 10.66 28.71
CA ILE A 698 -0.62 10.81 28.96
C ILE A 698 -0.31 10.67 30.46
N GLY A 699 0.77 9.93 30.80
CA GLY A 699 1.29 9.77 32.16
C GLY A 699 0.71 8.56 32.93
N ARG A 700 -0.08 7.67 32.30
CA ARG A 700 -0.66 6.51 32.99
C ARG A 700 0.34 5.40 33.32
N GLY A 701 1.45 5.32 32.61
CA GLY A 701 2.43 4.23 32.72
C GLY A 701 3.38 4.36 33.91
N THR A 702 3.23 5.37 34.79
CA THR A 702 4.10 5.63 35.93
C THR A 702 3.34 5.98 37.22
N SER A 703 4.01 6.45 38.25
CA SER A 703 3.35 6.90 39.51
C SER A 703 2.44 8.08 39.23
N THR A 704 1.36 8.22 40.03
CA THR A 704 0.34 9.26 39.84
C THR A 704 0.93 10.67 39.80
N PHE A 705 1.86 11.00 40.71
CA PHE A 705 2.48 12.33 40.75
C PHE A 705 3.43 12.60 39.58
N ASP A 706 4.24 11.60 39.19
CA ASP A 706 5.12 11.76 38.03
C ASP A 706 4.30 11.90 36.75
N GLY A 707 3.24 11.11 36.61
CA GLY A 707 2.34 11.16 35.46
C GLY A 707 1.63 12.50 35.36
N LEU A 708 1.09 13.03 36.47
CA LEU A 708 0.44 14.33 36.53
C LEU A 708 1.45 15.44 36.17
N ALA A 709 2.65 15.43 36.76
CA ALA A 709 3.68 16.45 36.52
C ALA A 709 4.10 16.48 35.04
N ILE A 710 4.26 15.30 34.40
CA ILE A 710 4.57 15.21 32.98
C ILE A 710 3.40 15.75 32.15
N ALA A 711 2.15 15.32 32.42
CA ALA A 711 0.97 15.74 31.69
C ALA A 711 0.78 17.28 31.79
N TRP A 712 0.99 17.85 32.97
CA TRP A 712 0.94 19.29 33.20
C TRP A 712 1.97 20.05 32.35
N ALA A 713 3.22 19.63 32.41
CA ALA A 713 4.31 20.24 31.63
C ALA A 713 4.08 20.13 30.11
N VAL A 714 3.49 19.02 29.62
CA VAL A 714 3.12 18.82 28.22
C VAL A 714 2.02 19.81 27.80
N VAL A 715 1.01 20.04 28.64
CA VAL A 715 -0.02 21.04 28.38
C VAL A 715 0.58 22.44 28.30
N GLU A 716 1.43 22.84 29.26
CA GLU A 716 2.11 24.14 29.25
C GLU A 716 2.95 24.31 27.95
N TYR A 717 3.71 23.30 27.57
CA TYR A 717 4.57 23.35 26.38
C TYR A 717 3.78 23.53 25.09
N LEU A 718 2.68 22.78 24.91
CA LEU A 718 1.84 22.83 23.71
C LEU A 718 1.03 24.12 23.62
N CYS A 719 0.60 24.68 24.75
CA CYS A 719 -0.10 25.97 24.80
C CYS A 719 0.78 27.18 24.56
N ASP A 720 2.08 27.07 24.82
CA ASP A 720 3.03 28.17 24.64
C ASP A 720 3.22 28.51 23.15
N LYS A 721 2.73 29.69 22.74
CA LYS A 721 2.83 30.19 21.35
C LYS A 721 4.27 30.34 20.86
N GLN A 722 5.24 30.47 21.76
CA GLN A 722 6.66 30.59 21.39
C GLN A 722 7.31 29.24 21.13
N LYS A 723 6.75 28.15 21.70
CA LYS A 723 7.28 26.78 21.54
C LYS A 723 6.54 25.98 20.47
N SER A 724 5.22 25.87 20.60
CA SER A 724 4.39 25.09 19.69
C SER A 724 3.12 25.85 19.30
N GLY A 725 2.26 26.20 20.25
CA GLY A 725 0.97 26.84 19.99
C GLY A 725 -0.02 25.95 19.23
N ALA A 726 0.20 24.62 19.24
CA ALA A 726 -0.61 23.67 18.48
C ALA A 726 -2.03 23.55 19.05
N LYS A 727 -3.03 23.36 18.16
CA LYS A 727 -4.38 22.99 18.58
C LYS A 727 -4.38 21.57 19.13
N THR A 728 -4.78 21.43 20.41
CA THR A 728 -4.65 20.15 21.09
C THR A 728 -5.96 19.72 21.76
N LEU A 729 -6.37 18.49 21.50
CA LEU A 729 -7.40 17.78 22.25
C LEU A 729 -6.70 16.82 23.22
N PHE A 730 -6.87 17.05 24.51
CA PHE A 730 -6.18 16.33 25.58
C PHE A 730 -7.18 15.61 26.47
N ALA A 731 -7.33 14.30 26.30
CA ALA A 731 -8.15 13.51 27.21
C ALA A 731 -7.33 13.01 28.39
N THR A 732 -7.88 13.15 29.57
CA THR A 732 -7.20 12.78 30.80
C THR A 732 -8.16 12.28 31.88
N HIS A 733 -7.58 11.55 32.84
CA HIS A 733 -8.23 11.22 34.12
C HIS A 733 -7.71 12.05 35.29
N TYR A 734 -6.71 12.91 35.06
CA TYR A 734 -6.23 13.84 36.07
C TYR A 734 -7.16 15.02 36.13
N HIS A 735 -8.00 15.06 37.18
CA HIS A 735 -8.95 16.19 37.41
C HIS A 735 -8.21 17.48 37.70
N GLU A 736 -7.02 17.40 38.31
CA GLU A 736 -6.15 18.51 38.65
C GLU A 736 -5.72 19.32 37.43
N LEU A 737 -5.66 18.74 36.24
CA LEU A 737 -5.40 19.48 35.01
C LEU A 737 -6.52 20.47 34.65
N SER A 738 -7.72 20.29 35.22
CA SER A 738 -8.82 21.25 35.02
C SER A 738 -8.53 22.60 35.66
N GLU A 739 -7.63 22.69 36.66
CA GLU A 739 -7.20 23.94 37.27
C GLU A 739 -6.44 24.86 36.31
N LEU A 740 -5.92 24.33 35.20
CA LEU A 740 -5.18 25.09 34.19
C LEU A 740 -6.06 26.09 33.43
N GLU A 741 -7.38 25.89 33.37
CA GLU A 741 -8.30 26.87 32.80
C GLU A 741 -8.28 28.14 33.68
N GLY A 742 -8.07 29.31 33.07
CA GLY A 742 -7.94 30.59 33.76
C GLY A 742 -6.51 30.91 34.26
N HIS A 743 -5.59 29.95 34.24
CA HIS A 743 -4.17 30.16 34.57
C HIS A 743 -3.27 30.17 33.33
N ILE A 744 -3.67 29.41 32.29
CA ILE A 744 -2.97 29.38 30.99
C ILE A 744 -3.91 29.85 29.90
N ASP A 745 -3.51 30.86 29.16
CA ASP A 745 -4.29 31.41 28.05
C ASP A 745 -4.52 30.37 26.97
N GLY A 746 -5.75 30.21 26.53
CA GLY A 746 -6.13 29.29 25.48
C GLY A 746 -6.42 27.85 25.94
N VAL A 747 -6.46 27.58 27.24
CA VAL A 747 -6.92 26.31 27.82
C VAL A 747 -8.40 26.40 28.14
N GLN A 748 -9.18 25.41 27.74
CA GLN A 748 -10.59 25.26 28.06
C GLN A 748 -10.91 23.84 28.50
N ASN A 749 -11.73 23.69 29.51
CA ASN A 749 -12.16 22.42 30.06
C ASN A 749 -13.46 21.93 29.42
N TYR A 750 -13.49 20.68 29.13
CA TYR A 750 -14.65 19.96 28.63
C TYR A 750 -14.83 18.64 29.38
N CYS A 751 -16.07 18.20 29.49
CA CYS A 751 -16.39 16.91 30.07
C CYS A 751 -17.48 16.21 29.29
N ILE A 752 -17.59 14.90 29.51
CA ILE A 752 -18.68 14.12 28.92
C ILE A 752 -19.94 14.29 29.78
N SER A 753 -21.04 14.64 29.14
CA SER A 753 -22.33 14.74 29.78
C SER A 753 -22.83 13.39 30.26
N VAL A 754 -23.19 13.33 31.53
CA VAL A 754 -23.65 12.13 32.23
C VAL A 754 -25.03 12.43 32.85
N LYS A 755 -25.95 11.48 32.72
CA LYS A 755 -27.25 11.54 33.40
C LYS A 755 -27.31 10.47 34.48
N GLU A 756 -27.41 10.90 35.71
CA GLU A 756 -27.63 9.98 36.86
C GLU A 756 -29.13 9.64 36.94
N HIS A 757 -29.45 8.34 36.98
CA HIS A 757 -30.80 7.83 37.19
C HIS A 757 -30.81 6.83 38.32
N GLY A 758 -30.97 7.32 39.56
CA GLY A 758 -30.82 6.54 40.80
C GLY A 758 -29.37 6.05 40.94
N GLU A 759 -29.19 4.74 41.05
CA GLU A 759 -27.84 4.14 41.11
C GLU A 759 -27.19 3.93 39.72
N ASP A 760 -27.93 4.15 38.63
CA ASP A 760 -27.43 3.95 37.29
C ASP A 760 -26.93 5.26 36.65
N VAL A 761 -25.85 5.11 35.86
CA VAL A 761 -25.24 6.23 35.15
C VAL A 761 -25.35 5.97 33.63
N ILE A 762 -26.01 6.91 32.97
CA ILE A 762 -26.17 6.88 31.52
C ILE A 762 -25.21 7.92 30.90
N PHE A 763 -24.25 7.45 30.12
CA PHE A 763 -23.36 8.31 29.35
C PHE A 763 -24.07 8.82 28.11
N LEU A 764 -24.32 10.13 28.06
CA LEU A 764 -25.03 10.76 26.95
C LEU A 764 -24.12 10.93 25.71
N ARG A 765 -22.82 10.65 25.83
CA ARG A 765 -21.80 10.77 24.76
C ARG A 765 -21.73 12.18 24.14
N LYS A 766 -22.24 13.19 24.83
CA LYS A 766 -22.17 14.61 24.44
C LYS A 766 -21.05 15.28 25.23
N ILE A 767 -20.15 15.93 24.51
CA ILE A 767 -19.08 16.76 25.08
C ILE A 767 -19.68 18.14 25.39
N ILE A 768 -19.49 18.60 26.62
CA ILE A 768 -19.98 19.90 27.11
C ILE A 768 -18.83 20.64 27.78
N ARG A 769 -18.92 21.98 27.81
CA ARG A 769 -17.94 22.83 28.49
C ARG A 769 -18.06 22.66 30.00
N GLY A 770 -16.91 22.57 30.68
CA GLY A 770 -16.78 22.42 32.11
C GLY A 770 -15.91 21.23 32.52
N GLY A 771 -15.50 21.17 33.78
CA GLY A 771 -14.79 20.04 34.38
C GLY A 771 -15.74 18.96 34.89
N ALA A 772 -15.30 17.73 34.98
CA ALA A 772 -16.02 16.64 35.64
C ALA A 772 -15.62 16.62 37.14
N ASP A 773 -16.57 16.88 38.03
CA ASP A 773 -16.34 16.90 39.47
C ASP A 773 -16.35 15.51 40.12
N LYS A 774 -16.81 14.47 39.41
CA LYS A 774 -17.00 13.11 39.95
C LYS A 774 -16.25 12.06 39.12
N SER A 775 -15.68 11.11 39.83
CA SER A 775 -15.13 9.88 39.21
C SER A 775 -16.24 8.82 39.04
N PHE A 776 -16.34 8.26 37.81
CA PHE A 776 -17.33 7.21 37.48
C PHE A 776 -16.72 5.83 37.34
N GLY A 777 -15.48 5.61 37.77
CA GLY A 777 -14.77 4.34 37.62
C GLY A 777 -15.50 3.12 38.21
N ILE A 778 -16.08 3.26 39.42
CA ILE A 778 -16.81 2.16 40.08
C ILE A 778 -18.13 1.88 39.34
N HIS A 779 -18.80 2.87 38.78
CA HIS A 779 -19.99 2.66 37.94
C HIS A 779 -19.66 1.88 36.66
N VAL A 780 -18.55 2.20 36.00
CA VAL A 780 -18.06 1.46 34.84
C VAL A 780 -17.71 0.02 35.22
N ALA A 781 -17.09 -0.21 36.39
CA ALA A 781 -16.79 -1.56 36.89
C ALA A 781 -18.08 -2.36 37.10
N ARG A 782 -19.17 -1.74 37.60
CA ARG A 782 -20.49 -2.38 37.69
C ARG A 782 -21.04 -2.77 36.30
N LEU A 783 -20.98 -1.88 35.33
CA LEU A 783 -21.42 -2.16 33.96
C LEU A 783 -20.62 -3.30 33.33
N ALA A 784 -19.35 -3.43 33.70
CA ALA A 784 -18.47 -4.50 33.25
C ALA A 784 -18.72 -5.85 33.94
N GLY A 785 -19.63 -5.89 34.92
CA GLY A 785 -19.99 -7.13 35.64
C GLY A 785 -19.08 -7.49 36.82
N VAL A 786 -18.33 -6.53 37.35
CA VAL A 786 -17.56 -6.77 38.62
C VAL A 786 -18.51 -7.13 39.74
N PRO A 787 -18.19 -8.18 40.58
CA PRO A 787 -19.08 -8.64 41.65
C PRO A 787 -19.46 -7.54 42.63
N HIS A 788 -20.75 -7.49 43.02
CA HIS A 788 -21.30 -6.47 43.89
C HIS A 788 -20.53 -6.22 45.20
N PRO A 789 -20.06 -7.29 45.96
CA PRO A 789 -19.26 -7.06 47.17
C PRO A 789 -17.97 -6.27 46.95
N VAL A 790 -17.32 -6.41 45.75
CA VAL A 790 -16.14 -5.67 45.39
C VAL A 790 -16.50 -4.19 45.17
N LEU A 791 -17.63 -3.92 44.52
CA LEU A 791 -18.11 -2.58 44.23
C LEU A 791 -18.47 -1.80 45.53
N VAL A 792 -19.16 -2.46 46.44
CA VAL A 792 -19.50 -1.87 47.77
C VAL A 792 -18.20 -1.50 48.48
N ARG A 793 -17.22 -2.41 48.50
CA ARG A 793 -15.96 -2.17 49.20
C ARG A 793 -15.17 -1.04 48.49
N ALA A 794 -15.21 -0.96 47.19
CA ALA A 794 -14.55 0.12 46.40
C ALA A 794 -15.15 1.50 46.76
N HIS A 795 -16.48 1.61 46.90
CA HIS A 795 -17.12 2.84 47.36
C HIS A 795 -16.71 3.25 48.75
N GLU A 796 -16.62 2.28 49.68
CA GLU A 796 -16.17 2.59 51.07
C GLU A 796 -14.70 3.10 51.08
N ILE A 797 -13.84 2.53 50.23
CA ILE A 797 -12.45 2.95 50.14
C ILE A 797 -12.35 4.33 49.47
N GLN A 798 -13.11 4.57 48.40
CA GLN A 798 -13.16 5.86 47.68
C GLN A 798 -13.55 6.98 48.63
N ALA A 799 -14.64 6.80 49.40
CA ALA A 799 -15.09 7.81 50.38
C ALA A 799 -14.03 8.16 51.44
N ARG A 800 -13.19 7.19 51.85
CA ARG A 800 -12.06 7.43 52.76
C ARG A 800 -10.92 8.21 52.10
N LEU A 801 -10.62 7.91 50.83
CA LEU A 801 -9.57 8.60 50.08
C LEU A 801 -9.96 10.07 49.81
N GLU A 802 -11.22 10.31 49.42
CA GLU A 802 -11.73 11.67 49.16
C GLU A 802 -11.69 12.53 50.43
N VAL A 803 -11.99 11.99 51.61
CA VAL A 803 -11.84 12.71 52.87
C VAL A 803 -10.38 13.03 53.20
N SER A 804 -9.44 12.19 52.81
CA SER A 804 -7.99 12.42 52.98
C SER A 804 -7.48 13.55 52.08
N ASP A 805 -7.98 13.63 50.85
CA ASP A 805 -7.60 14.64 49.85
C ASP A 805 -8.18 16.04 50.20
N ILE A 806 -9.38 16.13 50.77
CA ILE A 806 -9.96 17.41 51.20
C ILE A 806 -9.04 18.18 52.14
N ASN A 807 -8.18 17.50 52.90
CA ASN A 807 -7.18 18.12 53.76
C ASN A 807 -5.93 18.62 53.04
N GLN A 808 -5.80 18.44 51.74
CA GLN A 808 -4.65 18.84 50.90
C GLN A 808 -5.02 19.89 49.84
N HIS A 809 -6.23 20.47 49.84
CA HIS A 809 -6.61 21.53 48.87
C HIS A 809 -5.78 22.81 49.13
N GLY A 810 -4.69 22.96 48.38
CA GLY A 810 -3.78 24.08 48.37
C GLY A 810 -2.58 23.88 47.41
N ILE A 811 -2.52 22.76 46.66
CA ILE A 811 -1.35 22.46 45.83
C ILE A 811 -1.29 23.35 44.59
N GLY A 812 -2.42 23.65 43.94
CA GLY A 812 -2.46 24.51 42.74
C GLY A 812 -2.08 25.96 42.98
N GLN A 813 -2.52 26.56 44.12
CA GLN A 813 -2.15 27.93 44.45
C GLN A 813 -0.67 28.12 44.80
N ASN A 814 0.00 27.12 45.32
CA ASN A 814 1.42 27.17 45.63
C ASN A 814 2.34 26.97 44.39
N ILE A 815 1.90 26.21 43.38
CA ILE A 815 2.68 25.95 42.16
C ILE A 815 2.63 27.15 41.19
N LEU A 816 1.48 27.83 41.11
CA LEU A 816 1.27 28.96 40.18
C LEU A 816 1.73 30.32 40.73
N GLY A 817 1.76 30.48 42.06
CA GLY A 817 2.27 31.70 42.69
C GLY A 817 3.77 31.90 42.56
N ASP A 818 4.53 30.87 42.32
CA ASP A 818 6.01 30.89 42.17
C ASP A 818 6.50 31.13 40.73
N ALA A 819 5.63 31.04 39.70
CA ALA A 819 6.05 31.21 38.31
C ALA A 819 6.42 32.66 37.93
N GLU A 820 5.86 33.66 38.58
CA GLU A 820 6.18 35.06 38.34
C GLU A 820 7.46 35.56 39.06
N LYS A 821 7.98 34.81 40.04
CA LYS A 821 9.20 35.16 40.75
C LYS A 821 10.49 34.47 40.29
N ARG A 822 10.41 33.51 39.37
CA ARG A 822 11.58 32.73 38.92
C ARG A 822 12.21 33.26 37.64
N LYS A 823 12.49 34.57 37.57
CA LYS A 823 13.33 35.07 36.47
C LYS A 823 14.85 35.05 36.76
N ASP A 824 15.30 34.73 37.97
CA ASP A 824 16.72 34.74 38.31
C ASP A 824 17.11 33.90 39.56
N GLU A 825 16.67 32.64 39.67
CA GLU A 825 17.31 31.72 40.61
C GLU A 825 17.48 30.33 40.03
N GLN A 826 18.73 29.98 39.70
CA GLN A 826 19.20 28.59 39.56
C GLN A 826 18.88 27.81 40.84
N VAL A 827 17.95 26.87 40.80
CA VAL A 827 17.64 25.96 41.90
C VAL A 827 18.90 25.10 42.13
N ASN A 828 19.61 25.41 43.20
CA ASN A 828 20.83 24.72 43.60
C ASN A 828 20.42 23.37 44.23
N LEU A 829 20.98 22.27 43.74
CA LEU A 829 20.80 20.91 44.29
C LEU A 829 21.10 20.78 45.80
N PHE A 830 21.70 21.83 46.38
CA PHE A 830 22.05 21.97 47.78
C PHE A 830 20.86 22.25 48.70
N ASP A 831 19.76 22.86 48.22
CA ASP A 831 18.63 23.22 49.09
C ASP A 831 17.73 21.99 49.38
N TYR A 832 17.63 21.03 48.51
CA TYR A 832 16.86 19.79 48.75
C TYR A 832 17.47 18.96 49.87
N ARG A 833 18.81 18.85 49.94
CA ARG A 833 19.50 18.11 51.01
C ARG A 833 19.48 18.79 52.38
N LYS A 834 19.40 20.12 52.42
CA LYS A 834 19.15 20.87 53.66
C LYS A 834 17.77 20.58 54.22
N THR A 835 16.75 20.57 53.37
CA THR A 835 15.36 20.30 53.76
C THR A 835 15.20 18.84 54.27
N GLU A 836 15.90 17.87 53.72
CA GLU A 836 15.89 16.47 54.21
C GLU A 836 16.45 16.35 55.65
N ILE A 837 17.57 17.04 55.94
CA ILE A 837 18.17 17.03 57.31
C ILE A 837 17.25 17.75 58.32
N ILE A 838 16.59 18.83 57.90
CA ILE A 838 15.65 19.57 58.76
C ILE A 838 14.41 18.72 59.08
N ASN A 839 13.83 18.05 58.09
CA ASN A 839 12.70 17.14 58.27
C ASN A 839 13.05 15.94 59.15
N GLU A 840 14.25 15.38 59.01
CA GLU A 840 14.73 14.25 59.82
C GLU A 840 14.92 14.66 61.27
N LEU A 841 15.37 15.92 61.53
CA LEU A 841 15.47 16.51 62.86
C LEU A 841 14.10 16.82 63.48
N GLN A 842 13.14 17.33 62.70
CA GLN A 842 11.80 17.69 63.17
C GLN A 842 10.91 16.45 63.54
N THR A 843 11.15 15.35 62.83
CA THR A 843 10.40 14.08 63.07
C THR A 843 11.06 13.16 64.11
N LEU A 844 12.22 13.58 64.70
CA LEU A 844 12.96 12.77 65.63
C LEU A 844 12.30 12.82 67.03
N ASP A 845 11.75 11.73 67.50
CA ASP A 845 11.27 11.59 68.88
C ASP A 845 12.46 11.38 69.84
N VAL A 846 12.97 12.50 70.39
CA VAL A 846 14.15 12.50 71.25
C VAL A 846 13.92 11.74 72.57
N MET A 847 12.65 11.64 73.04
CA MET A 847 12.31 10.99 74.33
C MET A 847 12.27 9.48 74.22
N ALA A 848 12.17 8.96 73.00
CA ALA A 848 12.13 7.49 72.73
C ALA A 848 13.57 6.89 72.48
N LEU A 849 14.61 7.76 72.39
CA LEU A 849 15.96 7.33 72.10
C LEU A 849 16.77 6.99 73.36
N THR A 850 17.53 5.91 73.27
CA THR A 850 18.58 5.67 74.32
C THR A 850 19.74 6.64 74.12
N PRO A 851 20.55 6.97 75.14
CA PRO A 851 21.71 7.86 75.03
C PRO A 851 22.66 7.45 73.91
N MET A 852 22.84 6.18 73.68
CA MET A 852 23.70 5.67 72.65
C MET A 852 23.12 5.86 71.24
N ASP A 853 21.79 5.65 71.09
CA ASP A 853 21.10 5.88 69.80
C ASP A 853 21.06 7.37 69.49
N ALA A 854 20.90 8.26 70.44
CA ALA A 854 20.94 9.70 70.26
C ALA A 854 22.32 10.18 69.75
N ILE A 855 23.44 9.64 70.30
CA ILE A 855 24.79 9.93 69.87
C ILE A 855 25.02 9.43 68.44
N ASN A 856 24.59 8.22 68.13
CA ASN A 856 24.72 7.65 66.77
C ASN A 856 23.91 8.46 65.75
N LYS A 857 22.69 8.88 66.08
CA LYS A 857 21.82 9.67 65.23
C LYS A 857 22.40 11.08 64.99
N LEU A 858 22.92 11.73 66.03
CA LEU A 858 23.65 12.99 65.94
C LEU A 858 24.90 12.90 65.06
N PHE A 859 25.64 11.81 65.17
CA PHE A 859 26.81 11.55 64.33
C PHE A 859 26.41 11.41 62.84
N LEU A 860 25.33 10.67 62.53
CA LEU A 860 24.82 10.53 61.18
C LEU A 860 24.31 11.85 60.58
N LEU A 861 23.56 12.64 61.36
CA LEU A 861 23.11 13.96 60.93
C LEU A 861 24.27 14.92 60.69
N ARG A 862 25.31 14.88 61.51
CA ARG A 862 26.54 15.67 61.35
C ARG A 862 27.29 15.28 60.07
N GLU A 863 27.40 13.97 59.78
CA GLU A 863 28.06 13.48 58.55
C GLU A 863 27.24 13.86 57.28
N LYS A 864 25.90 13.84 57.37
CA LYS A 864 25.03 14.34 56.30
C LYS A 864 25.22 15.85 56.11
N ALA A 865 25.27 16.63 57.21
CA ALA A 865 25.49 18.07 57.15
C ALA A 865 26.88 18.47 56.63
N ARG A 866 27.95 17.64 56.86
CA ARG A 866 29.25 17.86 56.31
C ARG A 866 29.40 17.64 54.82
N LYS A 867 28.48 16.87 54.23
CA LYS A 867 28.42 16.57 52.80
C LYS A 867 27.57 17.58 52.03
N LEU A 868 26.97 18.53 52.71
CA LEU A 868 26.35 19.74 52.14
C LEU A 868 27.36 20.82 51.83
#